data_4d3e5d9bcf09ff7bcfbb899d747e02c8
#
_entry.id   4d3e5d9bcf09ff7bcfbb899d747e02c8
#
_cell.length_a   1.000
_cell.length_b   1.000
_cell.length_c   1.000
_cell.angle_alpha   90.00
_cell.angle_beta   90.00
_cell.angle_gamma   90.00
#
_symmetry.space_group_name_H-M   'P 1'
#
loop_
_entity.id
_entity.type
_entity.pdbx_description
1 polymer ?
#
loop_
_entity_poly.entity_id
_entity_poly.type
_entity_poly.pdbx_seq_one_letter_code
_entity_poly.pdbx_strand_id
1 'polypeptide(L)'
;MADAAATMAMQKQLQGIDLTQSTVVLPDAVAHAVRQLQGELSTKLNTVNLSAGWVPAKALDPALRVQTADFIIYSAITTVARRPKSPNTSWTENWPYEPSVGNTPTTNTFQWTWISFCFTFFAMGFVLWLYRAYLDHPDDAPMEVGLAQYCALTPSQVKTGKYFLVVALVFLASQGAGAIMAHSYYDRETFYGIQLNYILPFNFLRSFHLQAPIIWIGLGWIASGLFIAPAIAGGREAKGQGLLVDLLFWVSLFVVASALTGNYLGIQGVIDKGWFWFGNQGLSYIQLGRFWQICFFAALLAWSGLMFRALWPTRETLAEATKQFWTGKIRLEHLIWAATINVAILYVFGMIPLTGIEKSFTLTDFWRWWVVHLWVEQSFEFFAVAMSAYLLMSLGLVSRKLAERSVYLELILIFMGGVLGTGHHLYWAGGPSMWVPLGTMFSFIEVLPLVLLILEAISQHRAIKGAKGNEGFDYGLAYLFILGSAFWNFVGAGVFGGGTLNAPLVNYYEHGTFLTLNHAHTSLFGAFGLLALGLIYFCLRYRAGPDAEFNETPGRIAFWCYNVGLVMWIFLHFFPIGWPQLNAVYEQGLAWARSQAFYDQTRFWQWMRLPGDVVFSAGALIMGWDFLVKLRRPRGEQSEPHGRAAAVPAE
;
A
#
# COMPACT_ATOMS: atom_id res chain seq x y z
N MET A 1 -35.43 7.77 -12.03
CA MET A 1 -35.66 8.24 -10.65
C MET A 1 -36.72 7.33 -10.05
N ALA A 2 -36.38 6.59 -9.01
CA ALA A 2 -37.42 5.93 -8.22
C ALA A 2 -38.31 7.04 -7.65
N ASP A 3 -39.62 6.80 -7.63
CA ASP A 3 -40.60 7.74 -7.07
C ASP A 3 -40.20 8.05 -5.61
N ALA A 4 -39.88 9.31 -5.33
CA ALA A 4 -39.44 9.74 -4.01
C ALA A 4 -40.49 9.42 -2.92
N ALA A 5 -41.76 9.43 -3.28
CA ALA A 5 -42.86 9.03 -2.39
C ALA A 5 -42.82 7.53 -2.06
N ALA A 6 -42.55 6.67 -3.03
CA ALA A 6 -42.39 5.23 -2.83
C ALA A 6 -41.17 4.92 -1.97
N THR A 7 -40.07 5.64 -2.18
CA THR A 7 -38.85 5.53 -1.39
C THR A 7 -39.06 5.95 0.05
N MET A 8 -39.76 7.06 0.30
CA MET A 8 -40.12 7.52 1.65
C MET A 8 -41.08 6.54 2.35
N ALA A 9 -42.05 5.98 1.63
CA ALA A 9 -42.95 4.97 2.18
C ALA A 9 -42.20 3.70 2.59
N MET A 10 -41.26 3.23 1.76
CA MET A 10 -40.40 2.09 2.07
C MET A 10 -39.50 2.38 3.28
N GLN A 11 -38.89 3.57 3.35
CA GLN A 11 -38.09 3.99 4.49
C GLN A 11 -38.89 3.98 5.79
N LYS A 12 -40.13 4.48 5.77
CA LYS A 12 -41.03 4.46 6.93
C LYS A 12 -41.33 3.03 7.41
N GLN A 13 -41.47 2.08 6.50
CA GLN A 13 -41.64 0.65 6.82
C GLN A 13 -40.38 0.01 7.39
N LEU A 14 -39.20 0.51 7.04
CA LEU A 14 -37.92 0.01 7.55
C LEU A 14 -37.50 0.65 8.89
N GLN A 15 -38.15 1.71 9.34
CA GLN A 15 -37.78 2.42 10.57
C GLN A 15 -37.97 1.62 11.87
N GLY A 16 -38.78 0.59 11.87
CA GLY A 16 -39.02 -0.28 13.03
C GLY A 16 -38.17 -1.56 13.05
N ILE A 17 -37.29 -1.74 12.10
CA ILE A 17 -36.53 -2.99 11.95
C ILE A 17 -35.25 -2.93 12.78
N ASP A 18 -35.14 -3.84 13.76
CA ASP A 18 -33.94 -3.99 14.58
C ASP A 18 -32.96 -4.97 13.93
N LEU A 19 -31.97 -4.45 13.23
CA LEU A 19 -30.89 -5.24 12.58
C LEU A 19 -29.87 -5.84 13.56
N THR A 20 -30.04 -5.61 14.87
CA THR A 20 -29.21 -6.32 15.89
C THR A 20 -29.72 -7.74 16.16
N GLN A 21 -30.92 -8.05 15.74
CA GLN A 21 -31.51 -9.37 15.90
C GLN A 21 -30.93 -10.36 14.86
N SER A 22 -30.75 -11.60 15.25
CA SER A 22 -30.30 -12.68 14.36
C SER A 22 -31.32 -13.02 13.25
N THR A 23 -32.58 -12.67 13.45
CA THR A 23 -33.68 -12.85 12.51
C THR A 23 -34.57 -11.63 12.53
N VAL A 24 -34.89 -11.08 11.38
CA VAL A 24 -35.73 -9.90 11.21
C VAL A 24 -36.92 -10.26 10.36
N VAL A 25 -38.12 -9.95 10.83
CA VAL A 25 -39.36 -10.11 10.06
C VAL A 25 -39.58 -8.83 9.26
N LEU A 26 -39.57 -8.95 7.94
CA LEU A 26 -39.84 -7.84 7.05
C LEU A 26 -41.37 -7.69 6.83
N PRO A 27 -41.88 -6.45 6.74
CA PRO A 27 -43.27 -6.22 6.27
C PRO A 27 -43.49 -6.86 4.91
N ASP A 28 -44.68 -7.36 4.65
CA ASP A 28 -45.01 -8.15 3.43
C ASP A 28 -44.64 -7.42 2.13
N ALA A 29 -44.91 -6.13 2.04
CA ALA A 29 -44.57 -5.32 0.87
C ALA A 29 -43.02 -5.25 0.65
N VAL A 30 -42.23 -5.11 1.73
CA VAL A 30 -40.78 -5.10 1.68
C VAL A 30 -40.25 -6.51 1.32
N ALA A 31 -40.81 -7.54 1.93
CA ALA A 31 -40.44 -8.93 1.63
C ALA A 31 -40.76 -9.31 0.17
N HIS A 32 -41.85 -8.80 -0.41
CA HIS A 32 -42.15 -9.00 -1.83
C HIS A 32 -41.13 -8.28 -2.72
N ALA A 33 -40.79 -7.00 -2.44
CA ALA A 33 -39.81 -6.25 -3.18
C ALA A 33 -38.40 -6.88 -3.10
N VAL A 34 -38.02 -7.41 -1.93
CA VAL A 34 -36.75 -8.13 -1.74
C VAL A 34 -36.69 -9.37 -2.64
N ARG A 35 -37.74 -10.19 -2.67
CA ARG A 35 -37.78 -11.36 -3.54
C ARG A 35 -37.71 -11.01 -5.03
N GLN A 36 -38.40 -9.95 -5.45
CA GLN A 36 -38.33 -9.47 -6.83
C GLN A 36 -36.88 -9.01 -7.19
N LEU A 37 -36.27 -8.15 -6.37
CA LEU A 37 -34.90 -7.67 -6.56
C LEU A 37 -33.89 -8.83 -6.52
N GLN A 38 -34.07 -9.82 -5.66
CA GLN A 38 -33.23 -11.02 -5.61
C GLN A 38 -33.22 -11.75 -6.96
N GLY A 39 -34.40 -11.97 -7.56
CA GLY A 39 -34.53 -12.58 -8.89
C GLY A 39 -33.85 -11.76 -9.99
N GLU A 40 -34.09 -10.44 -10.01
CA GLU A 40 -33.49 -9.52 -10.98
C GLU A 40 -31.96 -9.48 -10.86
N LEU A 41 -31.42 -9.32 -9.64
CA LEU A 41 -29.99 -9.29 -9.39
C LEU A 41 -29.32 -10.62 -9.71
N SER A 42 -29.94 -11.74 -9.31
CA SER A 42 -29.44 -13.08 -9.64
C SER A 42 -29.33 -13.29 -11.16
N THR A 43 -30.32 -12.79 -11.92
CA THR A 43 -30.31 -12.82 -13.39
C THR A 43 -29.21 -11.95 -13.96
N LYS A 44 -29.07 -10.71 -13.47
CA LYS A 44 -28.00 -9.78 -13.90
C LYS A 44 -26.61 -10.34 -13.62
N LEU A 45 -26.40 -10.96 -12.46
CA LEU A 45 -25.13 -11.61 -12.09
C LEU A 45 -24.76 -12.76 -13.04
N ASN A 46 -25.71 -13.37 -13.73
CA ASN A 46 -25.47 -14.45 -14.68
C ASN A 46 -25.44 -14.00 -16.15
N THR A 47 -25.66 -12.73 -16.43
CA THR A 47 -25.75 -12.20 -17.79
C THR A 47 -24.46 -11.45 -18.15
N VAL A 48 -23.86 -11.78 -19.31
CA VAL A 48 -22.72 -11.02 -19.84
C VAL A 48 -23.18 -9.60 -20.13
N ASN A 49 -22.44 -8.63 -19.61
CA ASN A 49 -22.63 -7.22 -19.89
C ASN A 49 -21.27 -6.55 -20.09
N LEU A 50 -20.77 -6.59 -21.32
CA LEU A 50 -19.46 -6.04 -21.66
C LEU A 50 -19.40 -4.53 -21.48
N SER A 51 -20.52 -3.83 -21.74
CA SER A 51 -20.59 -2.37 -21.53
C SER A 51 -20.46 -1.98 -20.06
N ALA A 52 -20.78 -2.89 -19.12
CA ALA A 52 -20.51 -2.74 -17.70
C ALA A 52 -19.19 -3.40 -17.26
N GLY A 53 -18.42 -3.96 -18.20
CA GLY A 53 -17.21 -4.71 -17.89
C GLY A 53 -17.46 -6.03 -17.13
N TRP A 54 -18.67 -6.59 -17.24
CA TRP A 54 -19.08 -7.76 -16.49
C TRP A 54 -19.11 -9.02 -17.36
N VAL A 55 -18.26 -9.97 -17.01
CA VAL A 55 -18.30 -11.34 -17.54
C VAL A 55 -18.48 -12.29 -16.36
N PRO A 56 -19.63 -12.97 -16.24
CA PRO A 56 -19.86 -13.90 -15.13
C PRO A 56 -18.92 -15.09 -15.24
N ALA A 57 -18.43 -15.57 -14.10
CA ALA A 57 -17.69 -16.81 -14.03
C ALA A 57 -18.57 -17.98 -14.51
N LYS A 58 -18.00 -18.87 -15.31
CA LYS A 58 -18.72 -20.05 -15.84
C LYS A 58 -19.31 -20.94 -14.75
N ALA A 59 -18.69 -20.99 -13.58
CA ALA A 59 -19.04 -21.83 -12.45
C ALA A 59 -19.81 -21.10 -11.35
N LEU A 60 -20.43 -19.96 -11.61
CA LEU A 60 -21.20 -19.27 -10.56
C LEU A 60 -22.44 -20.12 -10.22
N ASP A 61 -22.34 -20.87 -9.12
CA ASP A 61 -23.44 -21.69 -8.60
C ASP A 61 -24.70 -20.83 -8.43
N PRO A 62 -25.88 -21.34 -8.84
CA PRO A 62 -27.18 -20.69 -8.62
C PRO A 62 -27.40 -20.26 -7.17
N ALA A 63 -27.01 -21.08 -6.19
CA ALA A 63 -27.11 -20.73 -4.76
C ALA A 63 -26.23 -19.57 -4.38
N LEU A 64 -24.98 -19.51 -4.89
CA LEU A 64 -24.06 -18.41 -4.63
C LEU A 64 -24.54 -17.10 -5.28
N ARG A 65 -25.20 -17.15 -6.45
CA ARG A 65 -25.82 -15.96 -7.07
C ARG A 65 -26.92 -15.38 -6.20
N VAL A 66 -27.78 -16.24 -5.66
CA VAL A 66 -28.85 -15.84 -4.75
C VAL A 66 -28.26 -15.22 -3.48
N GLN A 67 -27.29 -15.86 -2.87
CA GLN A 67 -26.59 -15.32 -1.68
C GLN A 67 -25.91 -13.96 -1.96
N THR A 68 -25.32 -13.78 -3.14
CA THR A 68 -24.72 -12.50 -3.54
C THR A 68 -25.79 -11.42 -3.73
N ALA A 69 -26.93 -11.78 -4.34
CA ALA A 69 -28.07 -10.87 -4.46
C ALA A 69 -28.61 -10.46 -3.09
N ASP A 70 -28.79 -11.43 -2.18
CA ASP A 70 -29.23 -11.19 -0.80
C ASP A 70 -28.28 -10.26 -0.06
N PHE A 71 -26.97 -10.47 -0.24
CA PHE A 71 -25.96 -9.62 0.35
C PHE A 71 -26.06 -8.16 -0.16
N ILE A 72 -26.21 -7.96 -1.47
CA ILE A 72 -26.38 -6.62 -2.07
C ILE A 72 -27.63 -5.93 -1.50
N ILE A 73 -28.75 -6.66 -1.41
CA ILE A 73 -30.00 -6.14 -0.88
C ILE A 73 -29.88 -5.80 0.62
N TYR A 74 -29.29 -6.69 1.41
CA TYR A 74 -29.05 -6.44 2.83
C TYR A 74 -28.18 -5.20 3.03
N SER A 75 -27.10 -5.05 2.26
CA SER A 75 -26.24 -3.88 2.31
C SER A 75 -27.01 -2.58 2.01
N ALA A 76 -27.91 -2.61 1.00
CA ALA A 76 -28.77 -1.47 0.70
C ALA A 76 -29.76 -1.17 1.84
N ILE A 77 -30.34 -2.18 2.49
CA ILE A 77 -31.23 -2.01 3.65
C ILE A 77 -30.47 -1.32 4.82
N THR A 78 -29.23 -1.72 5.10
CA THR A 78 -28.44 -1.11 6.18
C THR A 78 -28.15 0.37 5.96
N THR A 79 -28.09 0.83 4.72
CA THR A 79 -27.89 2.25 4.41
C THR A 79 -29.14 3.10 4.69
N VAL A 80 -30.31 2.51 4.71
CA VAL A 80 -31.60 3.22 4.87
C VAL A 80 -32.22 2.99 6.24
N ALA A 81 -32.09 1.79 6.81
CA ALA A 81 -32.67 1.45 8.10
C ALA A 81 -32.02 2.28 9.22
N ARG A 82 -32.85 2.85 10.12
CA ARG A 82 -32.39 3.69 11.22
C ARG A 82 -32.09 2.86 12.45
N ARG A 83 -31.09 3.30 13.20
CA ARG A 83 -30.67 2.64 14.45
C ARG A 83 -31.77 2.82 15.53
N PRO A 84 -32.07 1.77 16.35
CA PRO A 84 -33.13 1.86 17.36
C PRO A 84 -32.95 3.00 18.35
N LYS A 85 -31.71 3.33 18.73
CA LYS A 85 -31.37 4.39 19.69
C LYS A 85 -31.01 5.74 19.04
N SER A 86 -31.01 5.81 17.69
CA SER A 86 -30.64 7.00 16.94
C SER A 86 -31.48 7.09 15.67
N PRO A 87 -32.75 7.52 15.77
CA PRO A 87 -33.73 7.43 14.68
C PRO A 87 -33.38 8.30 13.46
N ASN A 88 -32.45 9.23 13.60
CA ASN A 88 -31.98 10.08 12.51
C ASN A 88 -30.69 9.56 11.86
N THR A 89 -30.17 8.39 12.30
CA THR A 89 -28.89 7.85 11.83
C THR A 89 -29.08 6.42 11.33
N SER A 90 -28.67 6.16 10.09
CA SER A 90 -28.67 4.79 9.53
C SER A 90 -27.54 3.96 10.12
N TRP A 91 -27.52 2.66 9.82
CA TRP A 91 -26.44 1.76 10.24
C TRP A 91 -25.09 2.11 9.62
N THR A 92 -25.11 2.89 8.54
CA THR A 92 -23.93 3.37 7.82
C THR A 92 -23.66 4.86 8.02
N GLU A 93 -24.07 5.46 9.14
CA GLU A 93 -23.90 6.90 9.43
C GLU A 93 -24.51 7.81 8.33
N ASN A 94 -25.66 7.42 7.78
CA ASN A 94 -26.35 8.07 6.67
C ASN A 94 -25.56 8.09 5.34
N TRP A 95 -24.56 7.22 5.17
CA TRP A 95 -23.87 7.06 3.91
C TRP A 95 -24.53 5.95 3.06
N PRO A 96 -24.58 6.04 1.72
CA PRO A 96 -24.14 7.17 0.88
C PRO A 96 -25.10 8.37 0.94
N TYR A 97 -24.60 9.52 0.48
CA TYR A 97 -25.43 10.72 0.37
C TYR A 97 -26.60 10.49 -0.57
N GLU A 98 -27.81 10.56 -0.03
CA GLU A 98 -29.08 10.38 -0.74
C GLU A 98 -30.21 11.08 0.04
N PRO A 99 -30.40 12.38 -0.18
CA PRO A 99 -31.39 13.15 0.56
C PRO A 99 -32.83 12.61 0.47
N SER A 100 -33.17 11.94 -0.65
CA SER A 100 -34.51 11.37 -0.86
C SER A 100 -34.89 10.30 0.17
N VAL A 101 -33.90 9.64 0.77
CA VAL A 101 -34.08 8.68 1.87
C VAL A 101 -33.61 9.21 3.21
N GLY A 102 -33.32 10.51 3.30
CA GLY A 102 -32.83 11.16 4.51
C GLY A 102 -31.36 10.87 4.85
N ASN A 103 -30.59 10.37 3.89
CA ASN A 103 -29.16 10.18 4.06
C ASN A 103 -28.41 11.48 3.75
N THR A 104 -28.23 12.28 4.80
CA THR A 104 -27.43 13.49 4.81
C THR A 104 -26.40 13.43 5.93
N PRO A 105 -25.27 14.16 5.85
CA PRO A 105 -24.30 14.18 6.92
C PRO A 105 -24.94 14.60 8.25
N THR A 106 -24.60 13.91 9.32
CA THR A 106 -25.07 14.25 10.65
C THR A 106 -24.29 15.46 11.19
N THR A 107 -24.88 16.18 12.14
CA THR A 107 -24.15 17.23 12.89
C THR A 107 -22.88 16.67 13.52
N ASN A 108 -22.90 15.42 13.96
CA ASN A 108 -21.78 14.71 14.52
C ASN A 108 -20.64 14.55 13.50
N THR A 109 -20.94 14.17 12.25
CA THR A 109 -19.94 14.08 11.15
C THR A 109 -19.25 15.41 10.93
N PHE A 110 -20.00 16.51 10.92
CA PHE A 110 -19.45 17.85 10.78
C PHE A 110 -18.54 18.26 11.97
N GLN A 111 -19.01 18.04 13.20
CA GLN A 111 -18.23 18.36 14.41
C GLN A 111 -16.92 17.57 14.46
N TRP A 112 -16.96 16.28 14.18
CA TRP A 112 -15.77 15.43 14.18
C TRP A 112 -14.78 15.78 13.07
N THR A 113 -15.24 16.33 11.95
CA THR A 113 -14.35 16.83 10.90
C THR A 113 -13.49 17.98 11.41
N TRP A 114 -14.11 18.96 12.08
CA TRP A 114 -13.35 20.06 12.68
C TRP A 114 -12.43 19.60 13.80
N ILE A 115 -12.89 18.69 14.63
CA ILE A 115 -12.07 18.11 15.70
C ILE A 115 -10.85 17.39 15.09
N SER A 116 -11.02 16.59 14.04
CA SER A 116 -9.89 15.90 13.40
C SER A 116 -8.86 16.87 12.82
N PHE A 117 -9.27 17.95 12.17
CA PHE A 117 -8.34 18.98 11.69
C PHE A 117 -7.61 19.67 12.84
N CYS A 118 -8.31 20.07 13.89
CA CYS A 118 -7.69 20.70 15.07
C CYS A 118 -6.66 19.76 15.71
N PHE A 119 -7.01 18.49 15.90
CA PHE A 119 -6.09 17.50 16.46
C PHE A 119 -4.91 17.21 15.55
N THR A 120 -5.12 17.15 14.23
CA THR A 120 -4.03 16.97 13.25
C THR A 120 -3.02 18.11 13.34
N PHE A 121 -3.46 19.36 13.34
CA PHE A 121 -2.56 20.51 13.47
C PHE A 121 -1.88 20.56 14.84
N PHE A 122 -2.60 20.24 15.91
CA PHE A 122 -2.02 20.14 17.24
C PHE A 122 -0.95 19.05 17.32
N ALA A 123 -1.24 17.86 16.82
CA ALA A 123 -0.31 16.74 16.82
C ALA A 123 0.94 17.04 15.99
N MET A 124 0.78 17.65 14.80
CA MET A 124 1.91 18.10 13.99
C MET A 124 2.77 19.10 14.74
N GLY A 125 2.17 20.12 15.34
CA GLY A 125 2.88 21.12 16.15
C GLY A 125 3.59 20.50 17.34
N PHE A 126 2.95 19.53 18.01
CA PHE A 126 3.52 18.82 19.15
C PHE A 126 4.73 17.95 18.75
N VAL A 127 4.64 17.20 17.63
CA VAL A 127 5.76 16.40 17.14
C VAL A 127 6.93 17.30 16.71
N LEU A 128 6.67 18.39 16.01
CA LEU A 128 7.69 19.37 15.64
C LEU A 128 8.33 20.02 16.88
N TRP A 129 7.54 20.32 17.92
CA TRP A 129 8.07 20.82 19.19
C TRP A 129 8.93 19.78 19.91
N LEU A 130 8.50 18.51 19.96
CA LEU A 130 9.31 17.42 20.51
C LEU A 130 10.63 17.26 19.75
N TYR A 131 10.58 17.31 18.43
CA TYR A 131 11.79 17.27 17.61
C TYR A 131 12.76 18.37 18.01
N ARG A 132 12.29 19.62 18.03
CA ARG A 132 13.13 20.74 18.39
C ARG A 132 13.65 20.68 19.84
N ALA A 133 12.82 20.25 20.77
CA ALA A 133 13.19 20.23 22.20
C ALA A 133 14.15 19.09 22.56
N TYR A 134 14.07 17.94 21.87
CA TYR A 134 14.77 16.72 22.28
C TYR A 134 15.67 16.11 21.21
N LEU A 135 15.46 16.43 19.93
CA LEU A 135 16.21 15.85 18.82
C LEU A 135 17.14 16.87 18.15
N ASP A 136 16.76 18.16 18.15
CA ASP A 136 17.50 19.27 17.54
C ASP A 136 18.60 19.79 18.47
N HIS A 137 19.34 18.88 19.12
CA HIS A 137 20.64 19.23 19.65
C HIS A 137 21.65 18.82 18.60
N PRO A 138 22.23 19.79 17.86
CA PRO A 138 23.37 19.49 17.02
C PRO A 138 24.44 18.90 17.95
N ASP A 139 24.79 17.64 17.77
CA ASP A 139 26.11 17.20 18.19
C ASP A 139 27.05 18.01 17.32
N ASP A 140 27.71 19.00 17.91
CA ASP A 140 28.52 20.06 17.23
C ASP A 140 29.74 19.52 16.47
N ALA A 141 29.94 18.22 16.44
CA ALA A 141 30.93 17.59 15.60
C ALA A 141 30.38 17.39 14.18
N PRO A 142 31.03 17.92 13.14
CA PRO A 142 30.71 17.57 11.77
C PRO A 142 30.79 16.04 11.67
N MET A 143 29.67 15.41 11.24
CA MET A 143 29.67 13.96 11.03
C MET A 143 30.79 13.61 10.04
N GLU A 144 31.73 12.79 10.46
CA GLU A 144 32.64 12.16 9.50
C GLU A 144 31.78 11.39 8.51
N VAL A 145 31.91 11.68 7.23
CA VAL A 145 31.18 11.03 6.16
C VAL A 145 31.60 9.56 6.17
N GLY A 146 30.89 8.77 6.95
CA GLY A 146 30.99 7.31 6.91
C GLY A 146 30.27 6.82 5.67
N LEU A 147 30.96 6.85 4.53
CA LEU A 147 30.53 6.10 3.36
C LEU A 147 30.31 4.66 3.79
N ALA A 148 29.21 4.04 3.35
CA ALA A 148 28.96 2.63 3.59
C ALA A 148 30.26 1.86 3.29
N GLN A 149 30.86 1.24 4.32
CA GLN A 149 32.11 0.55 4.16
C GLN A 149 31.90 -0.57 3.15
N TYR A 150 32.58 -0.50 2.02
CA TYR A 150 32.53 -1.55 1.03
C TYR A 150 33.21 -2.79 1.58
N CYS A 151 32.46 -3.86 1.68
CA CYS A 151 32.96 -5.18 1.99
C CYS A 151 32.86 -6.05 0.74
N ALA A 152 33.70 -7.10 0.69
CA ALA A 152 33.57 -8.13 -0.32
C ALA A 152 32.13 -8.69 -0.32
N LEU A 153 31.54 -8.79 -1.51
CA LEU A 153 30.17 -9.31 -1.64
C LEU A 153 30.08 -10.75 -1.16
N THR A 154 29.15 -10.99 -0.26
CA THR A 154 28.86 -12.35 0.21
C THR A 154 28.08 -13.15 -0.85
N PRO A 155 28.11 -14.50 -0.81
CA PRO A 155 27.31 -15.35 -1.68
C PRO A 155 25.82 -15.02 -1.68
N SER A 156 25.23 -14.66 -0.53
CA SER A 156 23.82 -14.27 -0.45
C SER A 156 23.54 -12.96 -1.19
N GLN A 157 24.39 -11.94 -1.03
CA GLN A 157 24.25 -10.67 -1.75
C GLN A 157 24.26 -10.84 -3.27
N VAL A 158 25.12 -11.72 -3.76
CA VAL A 158 25.18 -12.02 -5.21
C VAL A 158 23.87 -12.59 -5.72
N LYS A 159 23.23 -13.43 -4.92
CA LYS A 159 22.00 -14.15 -5.32
C LYS A 159 20.76 -13.29 -5.29
N THR A 160 20.79 -12.14 -4.64
CA THR A 160 19.63 -11.20 -4.65
C THR A 160 19.41 -10.52 -6.01
N GLY A 161 20.41 -10.44 -6.88
CA GLY A 161 20.29 -9.77 -8.17
C GLY A 161 19.15 -10.27 -9.06
N LYS A 162 18.82 -11.57 -9.00
CA LYS A 162 17.73 -12.16 -9.78
C LYS A 162 16.33 -11.72 -9.28
N TYR A 163 16.19 -11.38 -8.00
CA TYR A 163 14.97 -10.78 -7.46
C TYR A 163 14.69 -9.44 -8.13
N PHE A 164 15.72 -8.61 -8.35
CA PHE A 164 15.56 -7.28 -8.97
C PHE A 164 15.01 -7.38 -10.40
N LEU A 165 15.36 -8.43 -11.15
CA LEU A 165 14.79 -8.68 -12.48
C LEU A 165 13.32 -9.09 -12.40
N VAL A 166 12.94 -9.92 -11.42
CA VAL A 166 11.54 -10.29 -11.20
C VAL A 166 10.72 -9.08 -10.75
N VAL A 167 11.27 -8.21 -9.89
CA VAL A 167 10.65 -6.94 -9.51
C VAL A 167 10.32 -6.10 -10.74
N ALA A 168 11.29 -5.90 -11.64
CA ALA A 168 11.08 -5.13 -12.87
C ALA A 168 10.00 -5.75 -13.77
N LEU A 169 9.98 -7.09 -13.90
CA LEU A 169 8.99 -7.81 -14.71
C LEU A 169 7.57 -7.67 -14.14
N VAL A 170 7.41 -7.92 -12.83
CA VAL A 170 6.09 -7.82 -12.17
C VAL A 170 5.59 -6.39 -12.16
N PHE A 171 6.49 -5.41 -11.99
CA PHE A 171 6.15 -3.99 -12.08
C PHE A 171 5.62 -3.62 -13.47
N LEU A 172 6.32 -4.02 -14.55
CA LEU A 172 5.85 -3.79 -15.93
C LEU A 172 4.50 -4.46 -16.20
N ALA A 173 4.31 -5.71 -15.73
CA ALA A 173 3.05 -6.42 -15.88
C ALA A 173 1.91 -5.74 -15.10
N SER A 174 2.19 -5.26 -13.88
CA SER A 174 1.23 -4.51 -13.06
C SER A 174 0.79 -3.23 -13.74
N GLN A 175 1.73 -2.48 -14.31
CA GLN A 175 1.44 -1.25 -15.03
C GLN A 175 0.62 -1.51 -16.29
N GLY A 176 0.98 -2.51 -17.08
CA GLY A 176 0.20 -2.91 -18.26
C GLY A 176 -1.24 -3.29 -17.92
N ALA A 177 -1.44 -4.05 -16.84
CA ALA A 177 -2.78 -4.40 -16.34
C ALA A 177 -3.58 -3.16 -15.92
N GLY A 178 -2.93 -2.20 -15.24
CA GLY A 178 -3.54 -0.93 -14.86
C GLY A 178 -3.97 -0.09 -16.07
N ALA A 179 -3.13 -0.01 -17.09
CA ALA A 179 -3.44 0.71 -18.33
C ALA A 179 -4.64 0.11 -19.08
N ILE A 180 -4.70 -1.23 -19.20
CA ILE A 180 -5.83 -1.92 -19.83
C ILE A 180 -7.11 -1.74 -19.00
N MET A 181 -7.01 -1.91 -17.67
CA MET A 181 -8.15 -1.73 -16.76
C MET A 181 -8.70 -0.31 -16.82
N ALA A 182 -7.84 0.70 -16.76
CA ALA A 182 -8.26 2.10 -16.83
C ALA A 182 -8.88 2.46 -18.20
N HIS A 183 -8.43 1.82 -19.28
CA HIS A 183 -9.05 1.99 -20.60
C HIS A 183 -10.52 1.57 -20.63
N SER A 184 -10.92 0.61 -19.79
CA SER A 184 -12.31 0.15 -19.68
C SER A 184 -13.29 1.24 -19.18
N TYR A 185 -12.81 2.34 -18.59
CA TYR A 185 -13.66 3.50 -18.27
C TYR A 185 -13.95 4.36 -19.50
N TYR A 186 -13.07 4.31 -20.52
CA TYR A 186 -13.23 5.01 -21.79
C TYR A 186 -13.97 4.15 -22.82
N ASP A 187 -13.51 2.93 -23.05
CA ASP A 187 -14.10 1.92 -23.93
C ASP A 187 -14.25 0.60 -23.15
N ARG A 188 -15.47 0.22 -22.87
CA ARG A 188 -15.80 -0.94 -22.04
C ARG A 188 -15.80 -2.25 -22.80
N GLU A 189 -15.93 -2.19 -24.12
CA GLU A 189 -16.07 -3.37 -24.95
C GLU A 189 -14.75 -3.84 -25.51
N THR A 190 -13.86 -2.91 -25.84
CA THR A 190 -12.59 -3.21 -26.51
C THR A 190 -11.41 -2.48 -25.87
N PHE A 191 -10.22 -2.99 -26.14
CA PHE A 191 -8.98 -2.27 -25.94
C PHE A 191 -8.42 -1.91 -27.30
N TYR A 192 -8.64 -0.67 -27.73
CA TYR A 192 -8.31 -0.20 -29.09
C TYR A 192 -8.84 -1.10 -30.22
N GLY A 193 -10.08 -1.54 -30.11
CA GLY A 193 -10.73 -2.41 -31.08
C GLY A 193 -10.47 -3.90 -30.89
N ILE A 194 -9.65 -4.30 -29.94
CA ILE A 194 -9.36 -5.70 -29.61
C ILE A 194 -10.23 -6.15 -28.43
N GLN A 195 -11.01 -7.22 -28.58
CA GLN A 195 -11.87 -7.76 -27.53
C GLN A 195 -11.06 -8.54 -26.50
N LEU A 196 -10.34 -7.85 -25.63
CA LEU A 196 -9.56 -8.48 -24.57
C LEU A 196 -10.40 -8.96 -23.37
N ASN A 197 -11.63 -8.47 -23.20
CA ASN A 197 -12.43 -8.70 -22.00
C ASN A 197 -12.75 -10.17 -21.74
N TYR A 198 -12.75 -11.03 -22.76
CA TYR A 198 -12.93 -12.48 -22.60
C TYR A 198 -11.68 -13.20 -22.09
N ILE A 199 -10.49 -12.66 -22.40
CA ILE A 199 -9.19 -13.21 -21.99
C ILE A 199 -8.72 -12.55 -20.71
N LEU A 200 -8.82 -11.20 -20.65
CA LEU A 200 -8.42 -10.37 -19.53
C LEU A 200 -9.63 -9.56 -19.03
N PRO A 201 -10.60 -10.19 -18.34
CA PRO A 201 -11.77 -9.49 -17.85
C PRO A 201 -11.39 -8.44 -16.80
N PHE A 202 -12.19 -7.39 -16.69
CA PHE A 202 -11.95 -6.26 -15.78
C PHE A 202 -11.70 -6.70 -14.33
N ASN A 203 -12.45 -7.66 -13.83
CA ASN A 203 -12.29 -8.17 -12.47
C ASN A 203 -10.94 -8.88 -12.25
N PHE A 204 -10.40 -9.57 -13.28
CA PHE A 204 -9.04 -10.11 -13.21
C PHE A 204 -8.00 -8.99 -13.23
N LEU A 205 -8.08 -8.06 -14.18
CA LEU A 205 -7.15 -6.93 -14.28
C LEU A 205 -7.12 -6.12 -12.98
N ARG A 206 -8.29 -5.86 -12.39
CA ARG A 206 -8.42 -5.19 -11.10
C ARG A 206 -7.72 -5.97 -9.97
N SER A 207 -8.01 -7.27 -9.87
CA SER A 207 -7.38 -8.11 -8.86
C SER A 207 -5.87 -8.20 -9.04
N PHE A 208 -5.42 -8.40 -10.28
CA PHE A 208 -4.00 -8.45 -10.61
C PHE A 208 -3.29 -7.11 -10.31
N HIS A 209 -3.87 -5.99 -10.75
CA HIS A 209 -3.31 -4.66 -10.51
C HIS A 209 -3.29 -4.28 -9.03
N LEU A 210 -4.18 -4.83 -8.20
CA LEU A 210 -4.15 -4.65 -6.75
C LEU A 210 -3.06 -5.51 -6.07
N GLN A 211 -2.88 -6.77 -6.51
CA GLN A 211 -1.94 -7.69 -5.86
C GLN A 211 -0.50 -7.53 -6.34
N ALA A 212 -0.28 -7.27 -7.63
CA ALA A 212 1.04 -7.17 -8.21
C ALA A 212 1.92 -6.05 -7.63
N PRO A 213 1.42 -4.83 -7.32
CA PRO A 213 2.18 -3.80 -6.63
C PRO A 213 2.71 -4.25 -5.27
N ILE A 214 1.89 -4.87 -4.46
CA ILE A 214 2.29 -5.41 -3.15
C ILE A 214 3.39 -6.45 -3.33
N ILE A 215 3.26 -7.32 -4.35
CA ILE A 215 4.24 -8.37 -4.63
C ILE A 215 5.58 -7.78 -5.07
N TRP A 216 5.62 -6.86 -6.03
CA TRP A 216 6.91 -6.35 -6.51
C TRP A 216 7.60 -5.42 -5.51
N ILE A 217 6.85 -4.60 -4.77
CA ILE A 217 7.38 -3.78 -3.66
C ILE A 217 7.95 -4.70 -2.59
N GLY A 218 7.19 -5.69 -2.13
CA GLY A 218 7.62 -6.66 -1.14
C GLY A 218 8.86 -7.44 -1.57
N LEU A 219 8.92 -7.93 -2.82
CA LEU A 219 10.10 -8.60 -3.35
C LEU A 219 11.32 -7.67 -3.42
N GLY A 220 11.13 -6.40 -3.77
CA GLY A 220 12.18 -5.39 -3.75
C GLY A 220 12.75 -5.17 -2.35
N TRP A 221 11.89 -5.08 -1.35
CA TRP A 221 12.29 -4.92 0.06
C TRP A 221 12.95 -6.19 0.62
N ILE A 222 12.40 -7.36 0.34
CA ILE A 222 12.99 -8.65 0.72
C ILE A 222 14.41 -8.77 0.17
N ALA A 223 14.59 -8.53 -1.12
CA ALA A 223 15.88 -8.66 -1.76
C ALA A 223 16.89 -7.62 -1.29
N SER A 224 16.46 -6.37 -1.17
CA SER A 224 17.33 -5.28 -0.70
C SER A 224 17.70 -5.47 0.78
N GLY A 225 16.77 -5.89 1.63
CA GLY A 225 17.05 -6.21 3.03
C GLY A 225 18.09 -7.35 3.14
N LEU A 226 17.90 -8.44 2.40
CA LEU A 226 18.85 -9.57 2.37
C LEU A 226 20.21 -9.19 1.77
N PHE A 227 20.26 -8.18 0.91
CA PHE A 227 21.52 -7.64 0.38
C PHE A 227 22.21 -6.74 1.40
N ILE A 228 21.46 -5.89 2.11
CA ILE A 228 22.01 -4.89 3.03
C ILE A 228 22.44 -5.52 4.35
N ALA A 229 21.72 -6.53 4.85
CA ALA A 229 21.99 -7.13 6.16
C ALA A 229 23.44 -7.67 6.33
N PRO A 230 24.07 -8.39 5.37
CA PRO A 230 25.48 -8.75 5.47
C PRO A 230 26.43 -7.54 5.49
N ALA A 231 26.09 -6.44 4.81
CA ALA A 231 26.90 -5.21 4.88
C ALA A 231 26.84 -4.60 6.29
N ILE A 232 25.66 -4.59 6.93
CA ILE A 232 25.49 -4.22 8.35
C ILE A 232 26.37 -5.08 9.25
N ALA A 233 26.47 -6.38 8.96
CA ALA A 233 27.30 -7.34 9.71
C ALA A 233 28.79 -7.27 9.37
N GLY A 234 29.26 -6.25 8.65
CA GLY A 234 30.67 -6.06 8.25
C GLY A 234 31.17 -7.10 7.24
N GLY A 235 30.32 -7.49 6.29
CA GLY A 235 30.64 -8.46 5.21
C GLY A 235 30.68 -9.92 5.69
N ARG A 236 30.24 -10.20 6.89
CA ARG A 236 30.19 -11.58 7.44
C ARG A 236 28.88 -12.26 7.05
N GLU A 237 28.94 -13.56 6.77
CA GLU A 237 27.77 -14.34 6.36
C GLU A 237 27.69 -15.66 7.14
N ALA A 238 26.51 -16.02 7.61
CA ALA A 238 26.25 -17.31 8.23
C ALA A 238 26.34 -18.44 7.20
N LYS A 239 26.91 -19.59 7.62
CA LYS A 239 27.10 -20.77 6.74
C LYS A 239 25.78 -21.18 6.07
N GLY A 240 25.77 -21.28 4.74
CA GLY A 240 24.60 -21.69 3.95
C GLY A 240 23.57 -20.58 3.69
N GLN A 241 23.83 -19.32 4.11
CA GLN A 241 22.91 -18.20 3.88
C GLN A 241 22.57 -18.02 2.40
N GLY A 242 23.59 -18.06 1.53
CA GLY A 242 23.38 -17.93 0.09
C GLY A 242 22.48 -19.02 -0.51
N LEU A 243 22.56 -20.26 -0.02
CA LEU A 243 21.65 -21.34 -0.44
C LEU A 243 20.20 -21.06 -0.01
N LEU A 244 20.00 -20.58 1.21
CA LEU A 244 18.67 -20.29 1.73
C LEU A 244 18.02 -19.07 1.01
N VAL A 245 18.81 -18.05 0.68
CA VAL A 245 18.35 -16.93 -0.16
C VAL A 245 17.94 -17.40 -1.55
N ASP A 246 18.70 -18.34 -2.10
CA ASP A 246 18.39 -18.96 -3.40
C ASP A 246 17.10 -19.78 -3.35
N LEU A 247 16.94 -20.58 -2.31
CA LEU A 247 15.72 -21.36 -2.08
C LEU A 247 14.50 -20.45 -1.89
N LEU A 248 14.61 -19.40 -1.07
CA LEU A 248 13.54 -18.43 -0.87
C LEU A 248 13.12 -17.79 -2.21
N PHE A 249 14.08 -17.48 -3.09
CA PHE A 249 13.77 -16.96 -4.43
C PHE A 249 12.91 -17.92 -5.24
N TRP A 250 13.35 -19.16 -5.40
CA TRP A 250 12.64 -20.11 -6.26
C TRP A 250 11.26 -20.48 -5.71
N VAL A 251 11.16 -20.63 -4.39
CA VAL A 251 9.87 -20.88 -3.73
C VAL A 251 8.95 -19.66 -3.89
N SER A 252 9.46 -18.45 -3.66
CA SER A 252 8.64 -17.23 -3.85
C SER A 252 8.21 -17.06 -5.30
N LEU A 253 9.08 -17.29 -6.27
CA LEU A 253 8.72 -17.21 -7.69
C LEU A 253 7.63 -18.23 -8.06
N PHE A 254 7.75 -19.47 -7.58
CA PHE A 254 6.72 -20.49 -7.77
C PHE A 254 5.39 -20.10 -7.14
N VAL A 255 5.41 -19.63 -5.90
CA VAL A 255 4.20 -19.21 -5.16
C VAL A 255 3.53 -18.03 -5.85
N VAL A 256 4.29 -17.00 -6.25
CA VAL A 256 3.76 -15.82 -6.98
C VAL A 256 3.12 -16.24 -8.30
N ALA A 257 3.83 -17.01 -9.12
CA ALA A 257 3.33 -17.46 -10.41
C ALA A 257 2.06 -18.31 -10.25
N SER A 258 2.06 -19.26 -9.30
CA SER A 258 0.93 -20.14 -9.04
C SER A 258 -0.27 -19.38 -8.45
N ALA A 259 -0.03 -18.43 -7.54
CA ALA A 259 -1.08 -17.61 -6.94
C ALA A 259 -1.78 -16.72 -7.98
N LEU A 260 -1.02 -16.07 -8.85
CA LEU A 260 -1.58 -15.22 -9.92
C LEU A 260 -2.29 -16.05 -10.99
N THR A 261 -1.76 -17.23 -11.32
CA THR A 261 -2.43 -18.18 -12.21
C THR A 261 -3.72 -18.70 -11.57
N GLY A 262 -3.69 -19.09 -10.30
CA GLY A 262 -4.87 -19.51 -9.56
C GLY A 262 -5.94 -18.42 -9.49
N ASN A 263 -5.53 -17.17 -9.26
CA ASN A 263 -6.41 -16.00 -9.32
C ASN A 263 -7.11 -15.91 -10.69
N TYR A 264 -6.35 -15.98 -11.78
CA TYR A 264 -6.89 -15.96 -13.14
C TYR A 264 -7.89 -17.11 -13.37
N LEU A 265 -7.48 -18.34 -13.09
CA LEU A 265 -8.31 -19.53 -13.29
C LEU A 265 -9.57 -19.53 -12.41
N GLY A 266 -9.48 -19.00 -11.19
CA GLY A 266 -10.63 -18.82 -10.30
C GLY A 266 -11.63 -17.82 -10.84
N ILE A 267 -11.18 -16.68 -11.35
CA ILE A 267 -12.04 -15.64 -11.96
C ILE A 267 -12.66 -16.14 -13.25
N GLN A 268 -11.95 -16.92 -14.06
CA GLN A 268 -12.47 -17.55 -15.27
C GLN A 268 -13.41 -18.72 -15.00
N GLY A 269 -13.60 -19.11 -13.74
CA GLY A 269 -14.46 -20.24 -13.36
C GLY A 269 -13.92 -21.61 -13.76
N VAL A 270 -12.61 -21.72 -14.03
CA VAL A 270 -11.96 -23.02 -14.32
C VAL A 270 -11.78 -23.81 -13.03
N ILE A 271 -11.46 -23.12 -11.93
CA ILE A 271 -11.42 -23.69 -10.58
C ILE A 271 -12.78 -23.45 -9.94
N ASP A 272 -13.69 -24.44 -10.01
CA ASP A 272 -15.00 -24.39 -9.38
C ASP A 272 -14.95 -24.90 -7.93
N LYS A 273 -14.48 -26.15 -7.74
CA LYS A 273 -14.26 -26.75 -6.43
C LYS A 273 -12.85 -26.42 -5.94
N GLY A 274 -12.73 -25.72 -4.84
CA GLY A 274 -11.43 -25.32 -4.29
C GLY A 274 -10.98 -23.91 -4.67
N TRP A 275 -11.86 -23.09 -5.26
CA TRP A 275 -11.59 -21.67 -5.53
C TRP A 275 -11.13 -20.91 -4.28
N PHE A 276 -11.65 -21.26 -3.12
CA PHE A 276 -11.25 -20.69 -1.84
C PHE A 276 -9.76 -20.93 -1.54
N TRP A 277 -9.25 -22.13 -1.86
CA TRP A 277 -7.86 -22.51 -1.56
C TRP A 277 -6.87 -22.09 -2.64
N PHE A 278 -7.24 -22.20 -3.90
CA PHE A 278 -6.31 -22.06 -5.02
C PHE A 278 -6.68 -20.96 -6.01
N GLY A 279 -7.91 -20.44 -5.94
CA GLY A 279 -8.44 -19.45 -6.86
C GLY A 279 -8.35 -18.00 -6.36
N ASN A 280 -9.47 -17.28 -6.40
CA ASN A 280 -9.61 -15.89 -6.01
C ASN A 280 -10.60 -15.73 -4.84
N GLN A 281 -10.21 -14.94 -3.83
CA GLN A 281 -11.07 -14.55 -2.73
C GLN A 281 -11.45 -13.06 -2.86
N GLY A 282 -12.34 -12.74 -3.78
CA GLY A 282 -12.65 -11.36 -4.18
C GLY A 282 -13.12 -10.41 -3.07
N LEU A 283 -13.61 -10.92 -1.94
CA LEU A 283 -14.02 -10.10 -0.79
C LEU A 283 -12.85 -9.72 0.13
N SER A 284 -11.79 -10.52 0.18
CA SER A 284 -10.60 -10.23 0.98
C SER A 284 -9.73 -9.17 0.30
N TYR A 285 -8.94 -8.43 1.08
CA TYR A 285 -7.94 -7.52 0.50
C TYR A 285 -6.86 -8.30 -0.24
N ILE A 286 -6.39 -9.41 0.35
CA ILE A 286 -5.50 -10.36 -0.32
C ILE A 286 -6.37 -11.29 -1.16
N GLN A 287 -6.56 -10.96 -2.43
CA GLN A 287 -7.47 -11.62 -3.37
C GLN A 287 -6.88 -12.89 -4.00
N LEU A 288 -6.10 -13.62 -3.24
CA LEU A 288 -5.45 -14.87 -3.65
C LEU A 288 -6.08 -16.05 -2.91
N GLY A 289 -5.99 -17.26 -3.46
CA GLY A 289 -6.44 -18.46 -2.76
C GLY A 289 -5.74 -18.64 -1.41
N ARG A 290 -6.45 -19.15 -0.40
CA ARG A 290 -5.99 -19.28 0.98
C ARG A 290 -4.67 -20.06 1.11
N PHE A 291 -4.49 -21.10 0.31
CA PHE A 291 -3.24 -21.86 0.29
C PHE A 291 -2.04 -20.98 -0.07
N TRP A 292 -2.21 -20.14 -1.08
CA TRP A 292 -1.15 -19.21 -1.51
C TRP A 292 -0.89 -18.13 -0.46
N GLN A 293 -1.94 -17.65 0.22
CA GLN A 293 -1.78 -16.70 1.32
C GLN A 293 -0.96 -17.30 2.48
N ILE A 294 -1.19 -18.58 2.81
CA ILE A 294 -0.38 -19.31 3.80
C ILE A 294 1.08 -19.44 3.33
N CYS A 295 1.30 -19.74 2.06
CA CYS A 295 2.65 -19.79 1.48
C CYS A 295 3.36 -18.43 1.56
N PHE A 296 2.66 -17.32 1.29
CA PHE A 296 3.21 -15.98 1.45
C PHE A 296 3.56 -15.67 2.91
N PHE A 297 2.70 -16.02 3.84
CA PHE A 297 2.98 -15.89 5.28
C PHE A 297 4.25 -16.66 5.68
N ALA A 298 4.36 -17.91 5.26
CA ALA A 298 5.55 -18.71 5.50
C ALA A 298 6.82 -18.12 4.87
N ALA A 299 6.70 -17.56 3.66
CA ALA A 299 7.81 -16.88 2.98
C ALA A 299 8.25 -15.60 3.71
N LEU A 300 7.31 -14.82 4.24
CA LEU A 300 7.61 -13.62 5.05
C LEU A 300 8.30 -13.99 6.38
N LEU A 301 7.86 -15.07 7.05
CA LEU A 301 8.53 -15.59 8.24
C LEU A 301 9.94 -16.11 7.91
N ALA A 302 10.09 -16.83 6.79
CA ALA A 302 11.40 -17.28 6.33
C ALA A 302 12.34 -16.10 6.01
N TRP A 303 11.81 -15.06 5.36
CA TRP A 303 12.56 -13.83 5.13
C TRP A 303 13.03 -13.20 6.45
N SER A 304 12.14 -13.01 7.43
CA SER A 304 12.51 -12.46 8.74
C SER A 304 13.56 -13.32 9.44
N GLY A 305 13.47 -14.64 9.34
CA GLY A 305 14.48 -15.57 9.84
C GLY A 305 15.84 -15.45 9.13
N LEU A 306 15.82 -15.22 7.81
CA LEU A 306 17.05 -14.99 7.03
C LEU A 306 17.66 -13.61 7.31
N MET A 307 16.86 -12.59 7.55
CA MET A 307 17.30 -11.28 8.02
C MET A 307 17.99 -11.38 9.39
N PHE A 308 17.37 -12.09 10.35
CA PHE A 308 17.97 -12.38 11.64
C PHE A 308 19.35 -13.03 11.50
N ARG A 309 19.46 -14.08 10.70
CA ARG A 309 20.72 -14.78 10.43
C ARG A 309 21.76 -13.92 9.76
N ALA A 310 21.35 -13.00 8.88
CA ALA A 310 22.25 -12.12 8.14
C ALA A 310 22.77 -10.96 9.02
N LEU A 311 21.93 -10.42 9.91
CA LEU A 311 22.30 -9.35 10.83
C LEU A 311 23.26 -9.85 11.93
N TRP A 312 23.06 -11.09 12.41
CA TRP A 312 23.84 -11.70 13.49
C TRP A 312 24.40 -13.07 13.08
N PRO A 313 25.41 -13.09 12.19
CA PRO A 313 25.85 -14.31 11.51
C PRO A 313 26.69 -15.25 12.39
N THR A 314 27.20 -14.78 13.56
CA THR A 314 28.03 -15.58 14.46
C THR A 314 27.41 -15.67 15.85
N ARG A 315 27.83 -16.67 16.65
CA ARG A 315 27.39 -16.80 18.04
C ARG A 315 27.74 -15.58 18.89
N GLU A 316 28.88 -14.96 18.62
CA GLU A 316 29.37 -13.78 19.34
C GLU A 316 28.50 -12.55 19.04
N THR A 317 28.22 -12.28 17.74
CA THR A 317 27.34 -11.16 17.35
C THR A 317 25.93 -11.36 17.88
N LEU A 318 25.40 -12.58 17.86
CA LEU A 318 24.10 -12.90 18.43
C LEU A 318 24.06 -12.73 19.95
N ALA A 319 25.09 -13.18 20.66
CA ALA A 319 25.18 -13.01 22.11
C ALA A 319 25.23 -11.54 22.52
N GLU A 320 26.01 -10.73 21.80
CA GLU A 320 26.09 -9.29 22.04
C GLU A 320 24.74 -8.60 21.73
N ALA A 321 24.11 -8.90 20.61
CA ALA A 321 22.78 -8.38 20.28
C ALA A 321 21.73 -8.74 21.35
N THR A 322 21.74 -9.99 21.81
CA THR A 322 20.84 -10.46 22.87
C THR A 322 21.09 -9.69 24.17
N LYS A 323 22.35 -9.49 24.55
CA LYS A 323 22.72 -8.69 25.71
C LYS A 323 22.25 -7.25 25.59
N GLN A 324 22.46 -6.63 24.41
CA GLN A 324 22.01 -5.27 24.13
C GLN A 324 20.49 -5.15 24.26
N PHE A 325 19.73 -6.10 23.72
CA PHE A 325 18.28 -6.14 23.86
C PHE A 325 17.84 -6.18 25.33
N TRP A 326 18.36 -7.11 26.13
CA TRP A 326 17.95 -7.27 27.51
C TRP A 326 18.47 -6.16 28.45
N THR A 327 19.50 -5.43 28.05
CA THR A 327 20.00 -4.26 28.81
C THR A 327 19.40 -2.93 28.35
N GLY A 328 18.40 -2.96 27.45
CA GLY A 328 17.73 -1.77 26.92
C GLY A 328 18.58 -0.95 25.94
N LYS A 329 19.70 -1.50 25.47
CA LYS A 329 20.54 -0.87 24.43
C LYS A 329 20.14 -1.37 23.04
N ILE A 330 18.87 -1.20 22.71
CA ILE A 330 18.32 -1.61 21.40
C ILE A 330 18.91 -0.67 20.33
N ARG A 331 19.45 -1.25 19.26
CA ARG A 331 20.07 -0.53 18.14
C ARG A 331 19.22 -0.64 16.89
N LEU A 332 19.56 0.15 15.88
CA LEU A 332 18.83 0.21 14.61
C LEU A 332 18.72 -1.15 13.92
N GLU A 333 19.71 -2.04 14.07
CA GLU A 333 19.69 -3.41 13.54
C GLU A 333 18.55 -4.26 14.15
N HIS A 334 18.27 -4.08 15.43
CA HIS A 334 17.14 -4.74 16.11
C HIS A 334 15.79 -4.21 15.57
N LEU A 335 15.70 -2.89 15.34
CA LEU A 335 14.49 -2.26 14.81
C LEU A 335 14.22 -2.68 13.37
N ILE A 336 15.26 -2.80 12.54
CA ILE A 336 15.13 -3.33 11.16
C ILE A 336 14.59 -4.77 11.20
N TRP A 337 15.14 -5.62 12.06
CA TRP A 337 14.62 -6.98 12.19
C TRP A 337 13.18 -7.00 12.73
N ALA A 338 12.89 -6.18 13.75
CA ALA A 338 11.55 -6.03 14.28
C ALA A 338 10.54 -5.62 13.21
N ALA A 339 10.93 -4.72 12.29
CA ALA A 339 10.10 -4.32 11.16
C ALA A 339 9.80 -5.50 10.22
N THR A 340 10.78 -6.37 9.93
CA THR A 340 10.54 -7.55 9.08
C THR A 340 9.60 -8.57 9.73
N ILE A 341 9.72 -8.80 11.05
CA ILE A 341 8.82 -9.72 11.76
C ILE A 341 7.42 -9.14 11.91
N ASN A 342 7.31 -7.81 12.09
CA ASN A 342 6.03 -7.10 12.11
C ASN A 342 5.28 -7.26 10.77
N VAL A 343 5.95 -7.09 9.64
CA VAL A 343 5.38 -7.34 8.31
C VAL A 343 4.87 -8.78 8.18
N ALA A 344 5.62 -9.76 8.69
CA ALA A 344 5.21 -11.15 8.64
C ALA A 344 3.99 -11.44 9.54
N ILE A 345 4.00 -10.99 10.80
CA ILE A 345 2.95 -11.30 11.77
C ILE A 345 1.63 -10.61 11.39
N LEU A 346 1.67 -9.33 11.04
CA LEU A 346 0.44 -8.59 10.75
C LEU A 346 -0.21 -9.01 9.41
N TYR A 347 0.51 -9.70 8.53
CA TYR A 347 -0.08 -10.33 7.35
C TYR A 347 -1.22 -11.32 7.69
N VAL A 348 -1.19 -11.91 8.91
CA VAL A 348 -2.23 -12.85 9.39
C VAL A 348 -3.63 -12.24 9.34
N PHE A 349 -3.77 -10.94 9.57
CA PHE A 349 -5.07 -10.27 9.47
C PHE A 349 -5.71 -10.40 8.08
N GLY A 350 -4.91 -10.52 7.02
CA GLY A 350 -5.40 -10.79 5.65
C GLY A 350 -5.96 -12.20 5.46
N MET A 351 -5.75 -13.09 6.42
CA MET A 351 -6.21 -14.48 6.39
C MET A 351 -7.37 -14.77 7.35
N ILE A 352 -7.87 -13.77 8.08
CA ILE A 352 -9.00 -13.94 9.00
C ILE A 352 -10.31 -13.78 8.22
N PRO A 353 -11.29 -14.67 8.44
CA PRO A 353 -11.23 -15.95 9.17
C PRO A 353 -10.34 -16.99 8.46
N LEU A 354 -9.70 -17.82 9.25
CA LEU A 354 -8.68 -18.78 8.76
C LEU A 354 -9.27 -19.96 7.96
N THR A 355 -10.53 -20.28 8.19
CA THR A 355 -11.18 -21.47 7.63
C THR A 355 -12.59 -21.16 7.16
N GLY A 356 -12.97 -21.71 6.00
CA GLY A 356 -14.33 -21.67 5.48
C GLY A 356 -14.69 -20.39 4.72
N ILE A 357 -15.91 -20.39 4.19
CA ILE A 357 -16.50 -19.23 3.53
C ILE A 357 -17.07 -18.30 4.59
N GLU A 358 -16.85 -17.02 4.41
CA GLU A 358 -17.39 -15.99 5.29
C GLU A 358 -18.91 -16.07 5.36
N LYS A 359 -19.44 -16.19 6.56
CA LYS A 359 -20.89 -16.17 6.80
C LYS A 359 -21.44 -14.76 6.99
N SER A 360 -20.56 -13.78 7.20
CA SER A 360 -20.92 -12.38 7.42
C SER A 360 -19.98 -11.46 6.63
N PHE A 361 -20.57 -10.69 5.72
CA PHE A 361 -19.82 -9.66 4.98
C PHE A 361 -19.25 -8.58 5.91
N THR A 362 -20.04 -8.11 6.86
CA THR A 362 -19.62 -7.07 7.81
C THR A 362 -18.36 -7.48 8.56
N LEU A 363 -18.28 -8.74 8.99
CA LEU A 363 -17.10 -9.28 9.66
C LEU A 363 -15.90 -9.37 8.71
N THR A 364 -16.12 -9.80 7.47
CA THR A 364 -15.07 -9.89 6.45
C THR A 364 -14.54 -8.51 6.09
N ASP A 365 -15.44 -7.54 5.90
CA ASP A 365 -15.07 -6.16 5.58
C ASP A 365 -14.30 -5.50 6.73
N PHE A 366 -14.73 -5.72 7.98
CA PHE A 366 -14.00 -5.28 9.15
C PHE A 366 -12.54 -5.77 9.15
N TRP A 367 -12.30 -7.08 8.99
CA TRP A 367 -10.95 -7.64 8.97
C TRP A 367 -10.17 -7.28 7.70
N ARG A 368 -10.85 -7.06 6.58
CA ARG A 368 -10.22 -6.53 5.36
C ARG A 368 -9.53 -5.20 5.62
N TRP A 369 -10.17 -4.28 6.33
CA TRP A 369 -9.61 -2.98 6.63
C TRP A 369 -8.52 -3.02 7.71
N TRP A 370 -8.56 -3.99 8.59
CA TRP A 370 -7.44 -4.25 9.49
C TRP A 370 -6.17 -4.64 8.73
N VAL A 371 -6.24 -5.48 7.71
CA VAL A 371 -5.05 -5.81 6.92
C VAL A 371 -4.59 -4.62 6.06
N VAL A 372 -5.49 -3.82 5.53
CA VAL A 372 -5.11 -2.61 4.79
C VAL A 372 -4.31 -1.67 5.68
N HIS A 373 -4.85 -1.30 6.82
CA HIS A 373 -4.22 -0.32 7.69
C HIS A 373 -3.02 -0.90 8.45
N LEU A 374 -3.19 -2.00 9.20
CA LEU A 374 -2.11 -2.55 10.03
C LEU A 374 -0.96 -3.17 9.23
N TRP A 375 -1.25 -3.72 8.07
CA TRP A 375 -0.22 -4.39 7.29
C TRP A 375 0.36 -3.50 6.20
N VAL A 376 -0.47 -2.88 5.36
CA VAL A 376 0.01 -2.06 4.24
C VAL A 376 0.46 -0.68 4.70
N GLU A 377 -0.32 0.01 5.50
CA GLU A 377 0.06 1.35 5.95
C GLU A 377 1.07 1.27 7.09
N GLN A 378 0.71 0.69 8.21
CA GLN A 378 1.54 0.67 9.41
C GLN A 378 2.82 -0.18 9.28
N SER A 379 2.73 -1.48 8.92
CA SER A 379 3.92 -2.34 8.86
C SER A 379 4.88 -1.92 7.76
N PHE A 380 4.34 -1.44 6.65
CA PHE A 380 5.15 -0.97 5.54
C PHE A 380 5.84 0.34 5.89
N GLU A 381 5.14 1.25 6.58
CA GLU A 381 5.73 2.51 7.05
C GLU A 381 6.87 2.25 8.04
N PHE A 382 6.67 1.37 9.01
CA PHE A 382 7.73 1.00 9.96
C PHE A 382 8.98 0.45 9.24
N PHE A 383 8.80 -0.44 8.28
CA PHE A 383 9.91 -0.95 7.48
C PHE A 383 10.56 0.16 6.65
N ALA A 384 9.75 1.00 6.02
CA ALA A 384 10.21 2.11 5.18
C ALA A 384 11.05 3.11 5.98
N VAL A 385 10.58 3.52 7.17
CA VAL A 385 11.31 4.45 8.03
C VAL A 385 12.59 3.81 8.58
N ALA A 386 12.54 2.55 9.04
CA ALA A 386 13.72 1.85 9.55
C ALA A 386 14.82 1.68 8.48
N MET A 387 14.44 1.31 7.24
CA MET A 387 15.39 1.15 6.14
C MET A 387 15.91 2.50 5.64
N SER A 388 15.06 3.51 5.54
CA SER A 388 15.49 4.88 5.17
C SER A 388 16.45 5.46 6.20
N ALA A 389 16.16 5.31 7.50
CA ALA A 389 17.02 5.73 8.59
C ALA A 389 18.40 5.05 8.51
N TYR A 390 18.41 3.74 8.26
CA TYR A 390 19.68 3.02 8.08
C TYR A 390 20.46 3.51 6.87
N LEU A 391 19.81 3.67 5.72
CA LEU A 391 20.49 4.14 4.51
C LEU A 391 21.06 5.54 4.68
N LEU A 392 20.26 6.48 5.17
CA LEU A 392 20.70 7.85 5.39
C LEU A 392 21.84 7.93 6.41
N MET A 393 21.80 7.10 7.45
CA MET A 393 22.92 6.97 8.39
C MET A 393 24.16 6.39 7.71
N SER A 394 24.02 5.33 6.92
CA SER A 394 25.14 4.71 6.19
C SER A 394 25.77 5.62 5.14
N LEU A 395 24.98 6.54 4.59
CA LEU A 395 25.42 7.56 3.66
C LEU A 395 26.04 8.79 4.36
N GLY A 396 26.10 8.82 5.71
CA GLY A 396 26.61 9.93 6.48
C GLY A 396 25.71 11.17 6.47
N LEU A 397 24.42 11.00 6.16
CA LEU A 397 23.46 12.10 6.05
C LEU A 397 22.65 12.32 7.34
N VAL A 398 22.64 11.37 8.24
CA VAL A 398 22.05 11.48 9.58
C VAL A 398 22.92 10.75 10.61
N SER A 399 22.92 11.23 11.85
CA SER A 399 23.62 10.53 12.93
C SER A 399 22.89 9.24 13.33
N ARG A 400 23.62 8.25 13.86
CA ARG A 400 23.02 7.03 14.40
C ARG A 400 21.96 7.33 15.46
N LYS A 401 22.25 8.28 16.35
CA LYS A 401 21.34 8.69 17.42
C LYS A 401 20.03 9.26 16.89
N LEU A 402 20.09 10.10 15.85
CA LEU A 402 18.88 10.63 15.20
C LEU A 402 18.12 9.54 14.47
N ALA A 403 18.80 8.67 13.72
CA ALA A 403 18.20 7.54 13.03
C ALA A 403 17.42 6.63 14.00
N GLU A 404 18.06 6.20 15.09
CA GLU A 404 17.43 5.35 16.11
C GLU A 404 16.24 6.05 16.78
N ARG A 405 16.38 7.33 17.17
CA ARG A 405 15.28 8.09 17.80
C ARG A 405 14.08 8.29 16.87
N SER A 406 14.31 8.53 15.59
CA SER A 406 13.23 8.68 14.61
C SER A 406 12.49 7.37 14.41
N VAL A 407 13.18 6.23 14.37
CA VAL A 407 12.54 4.92 14.28
C VAL A 407 11.80 4.55 15.58
N TYR A 408 12.28 4.97 16.76
CA TYR A 408 11.52 4.82 18.01
C TYR A 408 10.27 5.68 18.02
N LEU A 409 10.35 6.94 17.55
CA LEU A 409 9.19 7.80 17.43
C LEU A 409 8.15 7.17 16.50
N GLU A 410 8.61 6.66 15.37
CA GLU A 410 7.77 5.91 14.42
C GLU A 410 7.08 4.74 15.10
N LEU A 411 7.84 3.92 15.83
CA LEU A 411 7.30 2.76 16.53
C LEU A 411 6.19 3.13 17.53
N ILE A 412 6.35 4.25 18.25
CA ILE A 412 5.33 4.76 19.18
C ILE A 412 4.08 5.21 18.41
N LEU A 413 4.26 5.98 17.34
CA LEU A 413 3.16 6.49 16.53
C LEU A 413 2.39 5.34 15.86
N ILE A 414 3.08 4.34 15.36
CA ILE A 414 2.52 3.15 14.74
C ILE A 414 1.72 2.29 15.74
N PHE A 415 2.23 2.05 16.95
CA PHE A 415 1.45 1.30 17.95
C PHE A 415 0.15 2.00 18.33
N MET A 416 0.15 3.31 18.40
CA MET A 416 -1.06 4.10 18.63
C MET A 416 -1.90 4.21 17.36
N GLY A 417 -1.28 4.59 16.26
CA GLY A 417 -1.90 4.81 14.96
C GLY A 417 -2.45 3.54 14.34
N GLY A 418 -1.74 2.42 14.48
CA GLY A 418 -2.16 1.15 13.90
C GLY A 418 -3.55 0.70 14.33
N VAL A 419 -3.85 0.76 15.62
CA VAL A 419 -5.19 0.39 16.13
C VAL A 419 -6.18 1.52 15.93
N LEU A 420 -5.86 2.73 16.38
CA LEU A 420 -6.77 3.87 16.30
C LEU A 420 -6.93 4.38 14.87
N GLY A 421 -5.85 4.33 14.08
CA GLY A 421 -5.84 4.71 12.68
C GLY A 421 -6.76 3.86 11.81
N THR A 422 -6.92 2.57 12.11
CA THR A 422 -7.86 1.69 11.39
C THR A 422 -9.27 2.28 11.29
N GLY A 423 -9.66 3.12 12.24
CA GLY A 423 -10.97 3.77 12.26
C GLY A 423 -11.29 4.56 11.00
N HIS A 424 -10.30 5.15 10.34
CA HIS A 424 -10.54 5.91 9.12
C HIS A 424 -10.95 5.05 7.91
N HIS A 425 -10.76 3.74 7.96
CA HIS A 425 -11.28 2.80 6.96
C HIS A 425 -12.68 2.27 7.29
N LEU A 426 -13.18 2.51 8.50
CA LEU A 426 -14.42 1.93 9.02
C LEU A 426 -15.56 2.95 9.11
N TYR A 427 -15.55 3.97 8.25
CA TYR A 427 -16.51 5.07 8.25
C TYR A 427 -17.97 4.60 8.27
N TRP A 428 -18.27 3.62 7.42
CA TRP A 428 -19.64 3.26 7.10
C TRP A 428 -19.99 1.85 7.60
N ALA A 429 -19.13 1.30 8.48
CA ALA A 429 -19.33 -0.02 9.07
C ALA A 429 -20.20 -0.04 10.33
N GLY A 430 -20.75 1.11 10.74
CA GLY A 430 -21.61 1.20 11.93
C GLY A 430 -20.88 1.24 13.27
N GLY A 431 -19.57 1.48 13.26
CA GLY A 431 -18.75 1.65 14.45
C GLY A 431 -19.00 2.97 15.20
N PRO A 432 -18.30 3.19 16.34
CA PRO A 432 -18.40 4.47 17.06
C PRO A 432 -17.89 5.63 16.21
N SER A 433 -18.67 6.71 16.09
CA SER A 433 -18.35 7.87 15.25
C SER A 433 -17.01 8.56 15.62
N MET A 434 -16.61 8.49 16.90
CA MET A 434 -15.34 9.05 17.36
C MET A 434 -14.10 8.31 16.82
N TRP A 435 -14.24 7.07 16.37
CA TRP A 435 -13.10 6.30 15.88
C TRP A 435 -12.56 6.83 14.56
N VAL A 436 -13.44 7.32 13.72
CA VAL A 436 -13.11 7.90 12.41
C VAL A 436 -12.14 9.09 12.51
N PRO A 437 -12.42 10.16 13.26
CA PRO A 437 -11.52 11.31 13.38
C PRO A 437 -10.21 10.97 14.09
N LEU A 438 -10.21 10.03 15.03
CA LEU A 438 -8.99 9.51 15.63
C LEU A 438 -8.13 8.81 14.55
N GLY A 439 -8.75 8.00 13.70
CA GLY A 439 -8.10 7.37 12.57
C GLY A 439 -7.48 8.39 11.61
N THR A 440 -8.17 9.45 11.29
CA THR A 440 -7.68 10.54 10.45
C THR A 440 -6.43 11.21 11.04
N MET A 441 -6.46 11.54 12.31
CA MET A 441 -5.35 12.18 13.01
C MET A 441 -4.11 11.28 13.02
N PHE A 442 -4.27 10.02 13.42
CA PHE A 442 -3.15 9.10 13.54
C PHE A 442 -2.55 8.75 12.17
N SER A 443 -3.36 8.55 11.15
CA SER A 443 -2.88 8.33 9.78
C SER A 443 -2.06 9.50 9.24
N PHE A 444 -2.38 10.74 9.65
CA PHE A 444 -1.59 11.89 9.24
C PHE A 444 -0.22 11.98 9.94
N ILE A 445 -0.16 11.72 11.25
CA ILE A 445 1.07 11.94 12.03
C ILE A 445 2.13 10.85 11.82
N GLU A 446 1.77 9.69 11.29
CA GLU A 446 2.68 8.58 11.01
C GLU A 446 3.79 8.95 10.01
N VAL A 447 3.55 9.91 9.10
CA VAL A 447 4.56 10.33 8.12
C VAL A 447 5.64 11.27 8.69
N LEU A 448 5.46 11.82 9.90
CA LEU A 448 6.33 12.86 10.44
C LEU A 448 7.76 12.38 10.75
N PRO A 449 8.02 11.18 11.30
CA PRO A 449 9.38 10.70 11.54
C PRO A 449 10.25 10.65 10.29
N LEU A 450 9.69 10.19 9.16
CA LEU A 450 10.40 10.18 7.89
C LEU A 450 10.70 11.60 7.38
N VAL A 451 9.75 12.52 7.52
CA VAL A 451 9.95 13.93 7.15
C VAL A 451 11.11 14.54 7.94
N LEU A 452 11.18 14.29 9.25
CA LEU A 452 12.25 14.81 10.11
C LEU A 452 13.62 14.27 9.70
N LEU A 453 13.72 12.97 9.42
CA LEU A 453 14.93 12.36 8.89
C LEU A 453 15.39 12.99 7.58
N ILE A 454 14.45 13.23 6.67
CA ILE A 454 14.74 13.78 5.35
C ILE A 454 15.18 15.25 5.42
N LEU A 455 14.58 16.05 6.28
CA LEU A 455 15.00 17.45 6.47
C LEU A 455 16.45 17.52 6.94
N GLU A 456 16.85 16.69 7.90
CA GLU A 456 18.24 16.59 8.34
C GLU A 456 19.14 16.09 7.20
N ALA A 457 18.75 15.03 6.50
CA ALA A 457 19.54 14.49 5.39
C ALA A 457 19.75 15.53 4.27
N ILE A 458 18.75 16.34 3.95
CA ILE A 458 18.88 17.44 2.97
C ILE A 458 19.89 18.50 3.47
N SER A 459 19.82 18.86 4.75
CA SER A 459 20.74 19.83 5.37
C SER A 459 22.18 19.34 5.28
N GLN A 460 22.44 18.11 5.71
CA GLN A 460 23.76 17.48 5.67
C GLN A 460 24.29 17.28 4.24
N HIS A 461 23.44 16.83 3.32
CA HIS A 461 23.82 16.69 1.91
C HIS A 461 24.26 18.04 1.29
N ARG A 462 23.55 19.13 1.61
CA ARG A 462 23.94 20.48 1.16
C ARG A 462 25.28 20.91 1.74
N ALA A 463 25.55 20.62 3.03
CA ALA A 463 26.81 20.93 3.68
C ALA A 463 27.97 20.14 3.05
N ILE A 464 27.80 18.84 2.79
CA ILE A 464 28.81 18.01 2.13
C ILE A 464 29.10 18.52 0.72
N LYS A 465 28.05 18.84 -0.05
CA LYS A 465 28.21 19.39 -1.40
C LYS A 465 28.89 20.74 -1.42
N GLY A 466 28.62 21.59 -0.45
CA GLY A 466 29.32 22.89 -0.27
C GLY A 466 30.80 22.74 0.05
N ALA A 467 31.18 21.71 0.83
CA ALA A 467 32.55 21.46 1.25
C ALA A 467 33.39 20.67 0.21
N LYS A 468 32.82 19.71 -0.50
CA LYS A 468 33.54 18.76 -1.37
C LYS A 468 33.15 18.82 -2.86
N GLY A 469 32.20 19.68 -3.24
CA GLY A 469 31.63 19.68 -4.60
C GLY A 469 30.78 18.44 -4.92
N ASN A 470 30.53 18.19 -6.22
CA ASN A 470 29.75 17.05 -6.66
C ASN A 470 30.50 15.70 -6.61
N GLU A 471 31.84 15.72 -6.43
CA GLU A 471 32.68 14.52 -6.53
C GLU A 471 32.71 13.66 -5.26
N GLY A 472 31.94 14.02 -4.24
CA GLY A 472 32.04 13.37 -2.93
C GLY A 472 30.87 12.47 -2.54
N PHE A 473 29.88 12.20 -3.43
CA PHE A 473 28.70 11.46 -3.05
C PHE A 473 28.27 10.41 -4.10
N ASP A 474 28.68 9.17 -3.85
CA ASP A 474 28.55 8.05 -4.80
C ASP A 474 27.15 7.42 -4.93
N TYR A 475 26.21 7.78 -4.08
CA TYR A 475 24.87 7.21 -4.01
C TYR A 475 23.76 8.19 -4.40
N GLY A 476 24.08 9.15 -5.27
CA GLY A 476 23.17 10.21 -5.66
C GLY A 476 21.84 9.74 -6.22
N LEU A 477 21.84 8.65 -6.96
CA LEU A 477 20.62 8.07 -7.52
C LEU A 477 19.73 7.43 -6.44
N ALA A 478 20.27 6.62 -5.54
CA ALA A 478 19.53 6.02 -4.44
C ALA A 478 18.92 7.09 -3.52
N TYR A 479 19.72 8.11 -3.18
CA TYR A 479 19.25 9.25 -2.40
C TYR A 479 18.12 10.01 -3.09
N LEU A 480 18.19 10.22 -4.40
CA LEU A 480 17.12 10.85 -5.19
C LEU A 480 15.79 10.09 -5.07
N PHE A 481 15.83 8.76 -5.16
CA PHE A 481 14.64 7.92 -4.99
C PHE A 481 14.08 7.97 -3.57
N ILE A 482 14.94 8.03 -2.54
CA ILE A 482 14.50 8.18 -1.14
C ILE A 482 13.83 9.54 -0.93
N LEU A 483 14.39 10.62 -1.51
CA LEU A 483 13.75 11.94 -1.47
C LEU A 483 12.37 11.93 -2.16
N GLY A 484 12.25 11.29 -3.32
CA GLY A 484 10.98 11.14 -4.02
C GLY A 484 9.96 10.35 -3.20
N SER A 485 10.41 9.25 -2.58
CA SER A 485 9.58 8.44 -1.67
C SER A 485 9.06 9.29 -0.51
N ALA A 486 9.92 10.00 0.19
CA ALA A 486 9.52 10.84 1.32
C ALA A 486 8.61 12.02 0.90
N PHE A 487 8.83 12.60 -0.28
CA PHE A 487 7.94 13.63 -0.82
C PHE A 487 6.52 13.10 -1.02
N TRP A 488 6.37 11.95 -1.67
CA TRP A 488 5.06 11.36 -1.89
C TRP A 488 4.44 10.79 -0.63
N ASN A 489 5.26 10.29 0.30
CA ASN A 489 4.79 9.87 1.61
C ASN A 489 4.16 11.06 2.36
N PHE A 490 4.81 12.20 2.38
CA PHE A 490 4.26 13.39 3.02
C PHE A 490 3.06 13.97 2.26
N VAL A 491 3.20 14.26 0.96
CA VAL A 491 2.16 14.96 0.18
C VAL A 491 0.99 14.03 -0.15
N GLY A 492 1.27 12.83 -0.65
CA GLY A 492 0.27 11.91 -1.18
C GLY A 492 -0.39 11.03 -0.11
N ALA A 493 0.42 10.41 0.75
CA ALA A 493 -0.09 9.56 1.82
C ALA A 493 -0.58 10.39 3.01
N GLY A 494 0.27 11.24 3.58
CA GLY A 494 -0.04 12.00 4.80
C GLY A 494 -1.04 13.12 4.57
N VAL A 495 -0.64 14.18 3.84
CA VAL A 495 -1.45 15.40 3.73
C VAL A 495 -2.73 15.17 2.94
N PHE A 496 -2.61 14.60 1.74
CA PHE A 496 -3.76 14.40 0.87
C PHE A 496 -4.64 13.25 1.35
N GLY A 497 -4.10 12.06 1.56
CA GLY A 497 -4.85 10.88 2.00
C GLY A 497 -5.25 10.96 3.47
N GLY A 498 -4.28 10.83 4.36
CA GLY A 498 -4.49 10.75 5.81
C GLY A 498 -5.20 11.96 6.39
N GLY A 499 -4.71 13.16 6.07
CA GLY A 499 -5.23 14.41 6.63
C GLY A 499 -6.50 14.94 5.94
N THR A 500 -6.57 14.88 4.60
CA THR A 500 -7.63 15.54 3.84
C THR A 500 -8.77 14.59 3.48
N LEU A 501 -8.49 13.52 2.74
CA LEU A 501 -9.54 12.63 2.26
C LEU A 501 -10.19 11.82 3.38
N ASN A 502 -9.43 11.49 4.42
CA ASN A 502 -9.94 10.77 5.58
C ASN A 502 -10.68 11.65 6.60
N ALA A 503 -10.73 12.97 6.44
CA ALA A 503 -11.57 13.80 7.29
C ALA A 503 -13.06 13.44 7.12
N PRO A 504 -13.85 13.25 8.21
CA PRO A 504 -15.18 12.62 8.13
C PRO A 504 -16.12 13.18 7.08
N LEU A 505 -16.27 14.51 6.99
CA LEU A 505 -17.17 15.13 6.02
C LEU A 505 -16.63 15.06 4.60
N VAL A 506 -15.30 15.15 4.42
CA VAL A 506 -14.67 15.02 3.11
C VAL A 506 -14.87 13.60 2.62
N ASN A 507 -14.54 12.59 3.45
CA ASN A 507 -14.69 11.18 3.10
C ASN A 507 -16.14 10.81 2.81
N TYR A 508 -17.09 11.41 3.51
CA TYR A 508 -18.54 11.20 3.30
C TYR A 508 -18.94 11.43 1.82
N TYR A 509 -18.36 12.41 1.16
CA TYR A 509 -18.68 12.72 -0.24
C TYR A 509 -17.67 12.12 -1.24
N GLU A 510 -16.37 11.99 -0.84
CA GLU A 510 -15.34 11.56 -1.78
C GLU A 510 -15.20 10.04 -1.89
N HIS A 511 -15.63 9.28 -0.87
CA HIS A 511 -15.37 7.85 -0.78
C HIS A 511 -15.86 7.08 -2.01
N GLY A 512 -14.93 6.43 -2.70
CA GLY A 512 -15.19 5.71 -3.95
C GLY A 512 -15.20 6.58 -5.20
N THR A 513 -14.67 7.81 -5.14
CA THR A 513 -14.39 8.67 -6.30
C THR A 513 -12.96 8.44 -6.83
N PHE A 514 -12.59 9.14 -7.91
CA PHE A 514 -11.23 9.13 -8.45
C PHE A 514 -10.21 9.81 -7.54
N LEU A 515 -10.64 10.57 -6.54
CA LEU A 515 -9.74 11.14 -5.51
C LEU A 515 -9.12 10.04 -4.65
N THR A 516 -9.89 9.01 -4.29
CA THR A 516 -9.37 7.82 -3.59
C THR A 516 -8.29 7.11 -4.42
N LEU A 517 -8.47 7.01 -5.76
CA LEU A 517 -7.47 6.40 -6.65
C LEU A 517 -6.18 7.23 -6.69
N ASN A 518 -6.29 8.56 -6.67
CA ASN A 518 -5.14 9.44 -6.59
C ASN A 518 -4.31 9.17 -5.33
N HIS A 519 -4.96 9.11 -4.15
CA HIS A 519 -4.29 8.76 -2.91
C HIS A 519 -3.59 7.40 -3.00
N ALA A 520 -4.27 6.37 -3.51
CA ALA A 520 -3.70 5.03 -3.63
C ALA A 520 -2.43 4.97 -4.48
N HIS A 521 -2.36 5.72 -5.60
CA HIS A 521 -1.19 5.75 -6.47
C HIS A 521 -0.04 6.57 -5.88
N THR A 522 -0.34 7.70 -5.23
CA THR A 522 0.69 8.55 -4.62
C THR A 522 1.29 7.92 -3.36
N SER A 523 0.51 7.14 -2.60
CA SER A 523 1.01 6.42 -1.44
C SER A 523 1.72 5.11 -1.81
N LEU A 524 1.05 4.19 -2.50
CA LEU A 524 1.63 2.86 -2.74
C LEU A 524 2.83 2.92 -3.70
N PHE A 525 2.68 3.58 -4.86
CA PHE A 525 3.80 3.74 -5.79
C PHE A 525 4.74 4.87 -5.35
N GLY A 526 4.19 6.06 -5.07
CA GLY A 526 4.99 7.24 -4.76
C GLY A 526 5.84 7.07 -3.50
N ALA A 527 5.26 6.60 -2.40
CA ALA A 527 6.01 6.37 -1.18
C ALA A 527 6.77 5.03 -1.21
N PHE A 528 6.07 3.91 -1.21
CA PHE A 528 6.70 2.60 -1.02
C PHE A 528 7.39 2.06 -2.27
N GLY A 529 6.84 2.34 -3.45
CA GLY A 529 7.43 1.92 -4.71
C GLY A 529 8.76 2.61 -4.99
N LEU A 530 8.83 3.94 -4.88
CA LEU A 530 10.09 4.66 -5.06
C LEU A 530 11.14 4.26 -4.03
N LEU A 531 10.74 3.97 -2.78
CA LEU A 531 11.66 3.44 -1.78
C LEU A 531 12.24 2.08 -2.23
N ALA A 532 11.39 1.16 -2.68
CA ALA A 532 11.86 -0.15 -3.16
C ALA A 532 12.89 0.00 -4.29
N LEU A 533 12.63 0.89 -5.24
CA LEU A 533 13.56 1.18 -6.34
C LEU A 533 14.84 1.87 -5.85
N GLY A 534 14.75 2.79 -4.90
CA GLY A 534 15.89 3.44 -4.25
C GLY A 534 16.80 2.44 -3.55
N LEU A 535 16.22 1.51 -2.79
CA LEU A 535 16.94 0.41 -2.15
C LEU A 535 17.64 -0.49 -3.17
N ILE A 536 16.98 -0.83 -4.28
CA ILE A 536 17.58 -1.62 -5.35
C ILE A 536 18.76 -0.87 -5.99
N TYR A 537 18.62 0.43 -6.28
CA TYR A 537 19.72 1.23 -6.82
C TYR A 537 20.89 1.38 -5.84
N PHE A 538 20.63 1.46 -4.55
CA PHE A 538 21.68 1.35 -3.53
C PHE A 538 22.43 0.01 -3.63
N CYS A 539 21.69 -1.09 -3.68
CA CYS A 539 22.28 -2.43 -3.82
C CYS A 539 23.09 -2.59 -5.11
N LEU A 540 22.61 -2.06 -6.24
CA LEU A 540 23.30 -2.09 -7.52
C LEU A 540 24.57 -1.25 -7.52
N ARG A 541 24.57 -0.08 -6.87
CA ARG A 541 25.77 0.75 -6.71
C ARG A 541 26.79 0.09 -5.80
N TYR A 542 26.34 -0.45 -4.66
CA TYR A 542 27.19 -1.20 -3.75
C TYR A 542 27.81 -2.43 -4.44
N ARG A 543 27.03 -3.15 -5.23
CA ARG A 543 27.51 -4.31 -6.01
C ARG A 543 28.59 -3.96 -7.03
N ALA A 544 28.53 -2.78 -7.62
CA ALA A 544 29.50 -2.33 -8.60
C ALA A 544 30.90 -2.12 -7.98
N GLY A 545 30.95 -1.76 -6.69
CA GLY A 545 32.19 -1.45 -5.98
C GLY A 545 32.58 0.02 -6.04
N PRO A 546 33.51 0.47 -5.18
CA PRO A 546 33.85 1.88 -5.02
C PRO A 546 34.47 2.49 -6.28
N ASP A 547 35.37 1.76 -6.93
CA ASP A 547 36.17 2.25 -8.06
C ASP A 547 35.47 2.04 -9.43
N ALA A 548 34.29 1.41 -9.43
CA ALA A 548 33.58 1.12 -10.67
C ALA A 548 32.79 2.34 -11.17
N GLU A 549 32.87 2.59 -12.47
CA GLU A 549 32.00 3.56 -13.13
C GLU A 549 30.53 3.08 -13.04
N PHE A 550 29.70 3.89 -12.40
CA PHE A 550 28.27 3.63 -12.26
C PHE A 550 27.45 4.70 -12.98
N ASN A 551 26.98 4.39 -14.17
CA ASN A 551 26.15 5.30 -14.95
C ASN A 551 24.76 5.45 -14.29
N GLU A 552 24.49 6.60 -13.67
CA GLU A 552 23.19 6.90 -13.05
C GLU A 552 22.14 7.44 -14.04
N THR A 553 22.52 7.84 -15.25
CA THR A 553 21.66 8.53 -16.21
C THR A 553 20.35 7.78 -16.50
N PRO A 554 20.35 6.47 -16.83
CA PRO A 554 19.09 5.75 -17.08
C PRO A 554 18.17 5.73 -15.85
N GLY A 555 18.73 5.52 -14.65
CA GLY A 555 17.97 5.53 -13.41
C GLY A 555 17.38 6.92 -13.09
N ARG A 556 18.12 8.00 -13.36
CA ARG A 556 17.62 9.39 -13.22
C ARG A 556 16.52 9.69 -14.21
N ILE A 557 16.64 9.25 -15.46
CA ILE A 557 15.57 9.39 -16.47
C ILE A 557 14.32 8.63 -15.99
N ALA A 558 14.47 7.38 -15.55
CA ALA A 558 13.36 6.58 -15.03
C ALA A 558 12.68 7.27 -13.83
N PHE A 559 13.46 7.80 -12.87
CA PHE A 559 12.92 8.56 -11.74
C PHE A 559 12.04 9.74 -12.18
N TRP A 560 12.52 10.54 -13.12
CA TRP A 560 11.75 11.68 -13.61
C TRP A 560 10.54 11.25 -14.44
N CYS A 561 10.65 10.20 -15.24
CA CYS A 561 9.51 9.62 -15.94
C CYS A 561 8.41 9.17 -14.98
N TYR A 562 8.75 8.55 -13.86
CA TYR A 562 7.79 8.14 -12.84
C TYR A 562 7.10 9.33 -12.18
N ASN A 563 7.89 10.32 -11.75
CA ASN A 563 7.33 11.49 -11.07
C ASN A 563 6.49 12.35 -12.02
N VAL A 564 6.96 12.61 -13.23
CA VAL A 564 6.21 13.37 -14.25
C VAL A 564 4.97 12.61 -14.67
N GLY A 565 5.07 11.30 -14.92
CA GLY A 565 3.92 10.45 -15.28
C GLY A 565 2.85 10.43 -14.18
N LEU A 566 3.27 10.32 -12.90
CA LEU A 566 2.37 10.38 -11.76
C LEU A 566 1.69 11.74 -11.62
N VAL A 567 2.45 12.84 -11.79
CA VAL A 567 1.91 14.21 -11.80
C VAL A 567 0.92 14.40 -12.97
N MET A 568 1.22 13.84 -14.15
CA MET A 568 0.28 13.86 -15.28
C MET A 568 -1.01 13.11 -14.93
N TRP A 569 -0.95 11.93 -14.31
CA TRP A 569 -2.16 11.24 -13.85
C TRP A 569 -2.97 12.06 -12.86
N ILE A 570 -2.30 12.71 -11.89
CA ILE A 570 -2.97 13.56 -10.90
C ILE A 570 -3.74 14.70 -11.59
N PHE A 571 -3.08 15.49 -12.43
CA PHE A 571 -3.63 16.73 -12.96
C PHE A 571 -4.38 16.57 -14.29
N LEU A 572 -4.13 15.52 -15.06
CA LEU A 572 -4.82 15.28 -16.34
C LEU A 572 -5.90 14.20 -16.24
N HIS A 573 -5.95 13.43 -15.15
CA HIS A 573 -6.89 12.33 -15.04
C HIS A 573 -7.61 12.28 -13.68
N PHE A 574 -6.91 12.09 -12.56
CA PHE A 574 -7.55 11.85 -11.28
C PHE A 574 -8.32 13.07 -10.76
N PHE A 575 -7.73 14.23 -10.70
CA PHE A 575 -8.41 15.45 -10.27
C PHE A 575 -9.49 15.92 -11.24
N PRO A 576 -9.26 15.97 -12.57
CA PRO A 576 -10.30 16.38 -13.52
C PRO A 576 -11.54 15.48 -13.53
N ILE A 577 -11.42 14.23 -13.11
CA ILE A 577 -12.56 13.32 -12.94
C ILE A 577 -13.07 13.34 -11.51
N GLY A 578 -12.16 13.21 -10.53
CA GLY A 578 -12.51 13.06 -9.12
C GLY A 578 -13.19 14.27 -8.52
N TRP A 579 -12.79 15.47 -8.91
CA TRP A 579 -13.42 16.70 -8.42
C TRP A 579 -14.85 16.90 -8.94
N PRO A 580 -15.13 16.81 -10.25
CA PRO A 580 -16.51 16.78 -10.74
C PRO A 580 -17.33 15.61 -10.17
N GLN A 581 -16.69 14.46 -9.92
CA GLN A 581 -17.36 13.31 -9.33
C GLN A 581 -17.77 13.58 -7.88
N LEU A 582 -16.91 14.22 -7.08
CA LEU A 582 -17.24 14.68 -5.73
C LEU A 582 -18.44 15.62 -5.76
N ASN A 583 -18.45 16.60 -6.68
CA ASN A 583 -19.57 17.52 -6.86
C ASN A 583 -20.85 16.79 -7.28
N ALA A 584 -20.74 15.81 -8.20
CA ALA A 584 -21.87 15.00 -8.62
C ALA A 584 -22.45 14.15 -7.47
N VAL A 585 -21.61 13.66 -6.54
CA VAL A 585 -22.09 12.99 -5.32
C VAL A 585 -22.96 13.95 -4.49
N TYR A 586 -22.52 15.20 -4.32
CA TYR A 586 -23.26 16.19 -3.57
C TYR A 586 -24.56 16.62 -4.27
N GLU A 587 -24.55 16.80 -5.58
CA GLU A 587 -25.71 17.31 -6.33
C GLU A 587 -26.73 16.22 -6.69
N GLN A 588 -26.26 15.01 -7.01
CA GLN A 588 -27.06 13.95 -7.66
C GLN A 588 -26.95 12.59 -6.97
N GLY A 589 -26.10 12.47 -5.95
CA GLY A 589 -25.88 11.24 -5.20
C GLY A 589 -24.81 10.32 -5.80
N LEU A 590 -24.33 9.39 -4.96
CA LEU A 590 -23.23 8.49 -5.30
C LEU A 590 -23.57 7.55 -6.49
N ALA A 591 -24.83 7.12 -6.59
CA ALA A 591 -25.26 6.25 -7.69
C ALA A 591 -25.09 6.92 -9.06
N TRP A 592 -25.43 8.21 -9.16
CA TRP A 592 -25.18 9.00 -10.37
C TRP A 592 -23.68 9.20 -10.62
N ALA A 593 -22.96 9.64 -9.61
CA ALA A 593 -21.52 9.92 -9.72
C ALA A 593 -20.68 8.69 -10.14
N ARG A 594 -21.22 7.49 -9.99
CA ARG A 594 -20.61 6.22 -10.42
C ARG A 594 -21.34 5.56 -11.60
N SER A 595 -22.28 6.27 -12.21
CA SER A 595 -23.03 5.77 -13.36
C SER A 595 -22.21 5.86 -14.65
N GLN A 596 -22.63 5.09 -15.63
CA GLN A 596 -22.10 5.18 -16.98
C GLN A 596 -22.22 6.60 -17.56
N ALA A 597 -23.38 7.24 -17.34
CA ALA A 597 -23.65 8.56 -17.83
C ALA A 597 -22.63 9.62 -17.30
N PHE A 598 -22.22 9.51 -16.04
CA PHE A 598 -21.16 10.34 -15.50
C PHE A 598 -19.82 10.09 -16.19
N TYR A 599 -19.43 8.82 -16.36
CA TYR A 599 -18.17 8.49 -17.03
C TYR A 599 -18.17 8.88 -18.50
N ASP A 600 -19.29 8.82 -19.19
CA ASP A 600 -19.42 9.29 -20.57
C ASP A 600 -19.24 10.81 -20.69
N GLN A 601 -19.69 11.59 -19.69
CA GLN A 601 -19.44 13.04 -19.63
C GLN A 601 -17.97 13.36 -19.36
N THR A 602 -17.25 12.50 -18.65
CA THR A 602 -15.84 12.69 -18.32
C THR A 602 -14.89 12.00 -19.33
N ARG A 603 -15.41 11.51 -20.44
CA ARG A 603 -14.68 10.69 -21.43
C ARG A 603 -13.38 11.34 -21.92
N PHE A 604 -13.36 12.64 -22.13
CA PHE A 604 -12.14 13.38 -22.49
C PHE A 604 -11.04 13.20 -21.42
N TRP A 605 -11.38 13.36 -20.16
CA TRP A 605 -10.43 13.21 -19.05
C TRP A 605 -10.03 11.76 -18.80
N GLN A 606 -10.90 10.80 -19.12
CA GLN A 606 -10.53 9.38 -19.13
C GLN A 606 -9.44 9.09 -20.16
N TRP A 607 -9.50 9.76 -21.31
CA TRP A 607 -8.49 9.63 -22.35
C TRP A 607 -7.18 10.34 -22.00
N MET A 608 -7.25 11.46 -21.29
CA MET A 608 -6.10 12.29 -20.91
C MET A 608 -5.13 11.61 -19.93
N ARG A 609 -5.41 10.40 -19.46
CA ARG A 609 -4.43 9.58 -18.75
C ARG A 609 -3.28 9.11 -19.66
N LEU A 610 -3.52 9.00 -20.97
CA LEU A 610 -2.57 8.41 -21.93
C LEU A 610 -1.17 9.07 -21.90
N PRO A 611 -1.01 10.41 -21.87
CA PRO A 611 0.32 11.01 -21.72
C PRO A 611 1.07 10.51 -20.49
N GLY A 612 0.40 10.40 -19.35
CA GLY A 612 0.97 9.84 -18.12
C GLY A 612 1.35 8.36 -18.28
N ASP A 613 0.47 7.55 -18.89
CA ASP A 613 0.75 6.13 -19.18
C ASP A 613 2.03 5.96 -20.01
N VAL A 614 2.18 6.76 -21.08
CA VAL A 614 3.34 6.69 -21.98
C VAL A 614 4.62 7.08 -21.26
N VAL A 615 4.63 8.21 -20.55
CA VAL A 615 5.82 8.69 -19.85
C VAL A 615 6.22 7.72 -18.73
N PHE A 616 5.26 7.27 -17.94
CA PHE A 616 5.50 6.33 -16.85
C PHE A 616 6.02 4.98 -17.36
N SER A 617 5.44 4.46 -18.45
CA SER A 617 5.87 3.21 -19.11
C SER A 617 7.27 3.30 -19.66
N ALA A 618 7.63 4.42 -20.27
CA ALA A 618 8.99 4.66 -20.73
C ALA A 618 9.99 4.55 -19.56
N GLY A 619 9.66 5.15 -18.41
CA GLY A 619 10.45 5.01 -17.19
C GLY A 619 10.61 3.56 -16.74
N ALA A 620 9.53 2.77 -16.78
CA ALA A 620 9.55 1.36 -16.37
C ALA A 620 10.42 0.49 -17.30
N LEU A 621 10.35 0.72 -18.61
CA LEU A 621 11.17 0.03 -19.59
C LEU A 621 12.66 0.39 -19.44
N ILE A 622 12.96 1.68 -19.28
CA ILE A 622 14.34 2.16 -19.08
C ILE A 622 14.93 1.56 -17.80
N MET A 623 14.18 1.54 -16.71
CA MET A 623 14.60 0.95 -15.43
C MET A 623 14.86 -0.56 -15.57
N GLY A 624 13.93 -1.29 -16.18
CA GLY A 624 14.10 -2.74 -16.39
C GLY A 624 15.36 -3.06 -17.21
N TRP A 625 15.60 -2.29 -18.27
CA TRP A 625 16.82 -2.37 -19.05
C TRP A 625 18.07 -2.02 -18.24
N ASP A 626 18.02 -0.96 -17.45
CA ASP A 626 19.14 -0.51 -16.60
C ASP A 626 19.52 -1.56 -15.55
N PHE A 627 18.52 -2.20 -14.92
CA PHE A 627 18.76 -3.33 -14.00
C PHE A 627 19.45 -4.49 -14.70
N LEU A 628 18.97 -4.86 -15.89
CA LEU A 628 19.56 -5.93 -16.67
C LEU A 628 21.02 -5.65 -17.04
N VAL A 629 21.33 -4.43 -17.49
CA VAL A 629 22.69 -4.02 -17.85
C VAL A 629 23.61 -4.01 -16.62
N LYS A 630 23.16 -3.42 -15.51
CA LYS A 630 23.96 -3.33 -14.26
C LYS A 630 24.24 -4.71 -13.65
N LEU A 631 23.30 -5.64 -13.76
CA LEU A 631 23.49 -7.00 -13.24
C LEU A 631 24.38 -7.88 -14.13
N ARG A 632 24.47 -7.59 -15.43
CA ARG A 632 25.34 -8.30 -16.37
C ARG A 632 26.80 -7.83 -16.35
N ARG A 633 27.07 -6.60 -15.89
CA ARG A 633 28.45 -6.10 -15.78
C ARG A 633 29.26 -6.99 -14.85
N PRO A 634 30.53 -7.28 -15.18
CA PRO A 634 31.45 -7.96 -14.28
C PRO A 634 31.48 -7.21 -12.94
N ARG A 635 31.64 -7.95 -11.86
CA ARG A 635 31.91 -7.37 -10.55
C ARG A 635 33.27 -6.71 -10.65
N GLY A 636 33.41 -5.49 -10.15
CA GLY A 636 34.72 -4.86 -10.05
C GLY A 636 35.67 -5.81 -9.31
N GLU A 637 36.86 -6.07 -9.85
CA GLU A 637 37.92 -6.76 -9.12
C GLU A 637 38.16 -5.95 -7.84
N GLN A 638 37.97 -6.60 -6.72
CA GLN A 638 38.15 -5.97 -5.42
C GLN A 638 39.66 -5.79 -5.24
N SER A 639 40.14 -4.56 -5.38
CA SER A 639 41.44 -4.20 -4.81
C SER A 639 41.37 -4.52 -3.32
N GLU A 640 42.45 -5.15 -2.80
CA GLU A 640 42.60 -5.40 -1.36
C GLU A 640 42.29 -4.10 -0.58
N PRO A 641 41.71 -4.19 0.62
CA PRO A 641 41.33 -3.01 1.38
C PRO A 641 42.56 -2.13 1.58
N HIS A 642 42.65 -1.04 0.86
CA HIS A 642 43.62 -0.02 1.11
C HIS A 642 43.34 0.51 2.52
N GLY A 643 44.28 0.21 3.44
CA GLY A 643 44.20 0.53 4.85
C GLY A 643 43.88 2.00 5.08
N ARG A 644 42.66 2.27 5.39
CA ARG A 644 42.20 3.38 6.22
C ARG A 644 41.25 2.81 7.27
N ALA A 645 41.86 2.06 8.17
CA ALA A 645 41.27 1.82 9.47
C ALA A 645 41.41 3.10 10.30
N ALA A 646 40.39 3.95 10.28
CA ALA A 646 40.12 4.79 11.42
C ALA A 646 39.16 4.01 12.30
N ALA A 647 39.66 3.42 13.35
CA ALA A 647 38.87 2.80 14.40
C ALA A 647 37.92 3.87 14.97
N VAL A 648 36.63 3.65 14.83
CA VAL A 648 35.65 4.41 15.60
C VAL A 648 35.78 3.96 17.05
N PRO A 649 36.03 4.85 18.00
CA PRO A 649 36.05 4.52 19.41
C PRO A 649 34.67 4.00 19.82
N ALA A 650 34.65 2.91 20.55
CA ALA A 650 33.46 2.40 21.23
C ALA A 650 33.22 3.32 22.44
N GLU A 651 32.23 4.21 22.35
CA GLU A 651 31.54 4.85 23.46
C GLU A 651 30.02 4.72 23.32
#